data_b2deee69b748721f814f97a3a11977d6
#
_entry.id   b2deee69b748721f814f97a3a11977d6
#
_cell.length_a   1.000
_cell.length_b   1.000
_cell.length_c   1.000
_cell.angle_alpha   90.00
_cell.angle_beta   90.00
_cell.angle_gamma   90.00
#
_symmetry.space_group_name_H-M   'P 1'
#
loop_
_entity.id
_entity.type
_entity.pdbx_description
1 polymer ?
#
loop_
_entity_poly.entity_id
_entity_poly.type
_entity_poly.pdbx_seq_one_letter_code
_entity_poly.pdbx_strand_id
1 'polypeptide(L)'
;GKLDTRVKGIPVVLYNASGFKATDVVTIEVEASRFPKSVAVYNEQGKLVVSQLVSYTDGKVRLLVEATVPANGYAVYDVRLSGEGKEMSAVEAASVENSFYKLTLNENGDITSLFDKRINKELVKAGKAIRLALFTENKSFEWPAWEILKETVDATPISITEDVKVTLCENGALRKTLCVEKRHDDSFFRQYIHLYEGVLAHRIDFTNEVDWQSTNALLKAEFPLNLNNEVATYDLGVGSVQRGNNILTAYEVYAQYWADLTDANGSYGVSIMNDSKYGWDKPDNNTLRLTLLHTPKTKKNYAYQDRQDFGHHTFTYSLVGHVGALDVVQTRENAELLNQRIKAFVVGKHRGELGKSYSLAFSDNRNVLIKALKKAESSDEYVVRVYEAAGKQAQKASIVFADNLVAAVEADGTEKTIGKATFSGNRLEVSVNPNSIKTYKVRFASNKKVQTVAEPLPLVYDKKCFSWNEFKAAANFESGYSYAAELIPAEMNVHGVPFKLETREELNGMACKGNVLKLPADCTYNRLYILAAAASDKDVKGIFRVGKYVQEVIVPSYTGFIGQWGHTGHTEGYLKDAEVAYVGTHRHSGEGDQPYEFTYMFKFAIDLPEKATEVVLPDNKDIVIFAATLTDVAATSVCPASELFRTANKCNRYQTESSTERVNILKQDMVMGYSSYVNEKEKPAFMVDGDENTKWCAIAEMPHYVDFDLGGERSINGWKLLNAAGENHSYVTSSCFLQGKSDKNGEWRTLDYVSGNGKNVLNRTLNKSESVRYLRLLVTQPMQSASGKDVRIYEMEVYE
;
A
#
# COMPACT_ATOMS: atom_id res chain seq x y z
N GLY A 1 -12.47 -5.87 -20.90
CA GLY A 1 -13.26 -6.43 -22.02
C GLY A 1 -12.65 -6.24 -23.41
N LYS A 2 -11.65 -5.32 -23.59
CA LYS A 2 -11.08 -5.05 -24.93
C LYS A 2 -9.85 -5.91 -25.27
N LEU A 3 -9.11 -6.41 -24.27
CA LEU A 3 -7.99 -7.32 -24.48
C LEU A 3 -8.45 -8.74 -24.79
N ASP A 4 -7.74 -9.46 -25.63
CA ASP A 4 -7.96 -10.89 -25.84
C ASP A 4 -7.24 -11.70 -24.74
N THR A 5 -8.01 -12.15 -23.76
CA THR A 5 -7.51 -12.88 -22.59
C THR A 5 -7.63 -14.41 -22.74
N ARG A 6 -7.92 -14.91 -23.93
CA ARG A 6 -8.04 -16.36 -24.18
C ARG A 6 -6.66 -17.02 -24.13
N VAL A 7 -6.42 -17.75 -23.08
CA VAL A 7 -5.21 -18.55 -22.84
C VAL A 7 -5.58 -19.96 -22.39
N LYS A 8 -4.61 -20.89 -22.34
CA LYS A 8 -4.87 -22.26 -21.89
C LYS A 8 -5.04 -22.35 -20.37
N GLY A 9 -4.14 -21.71 -19.62
CA GLY A 9 -4.14 -21.65 -18.16
C GLY A 9 -4.95 -20.50 -17.58
N ILE A 10 -4.38 -19.82 -16.59
CA ILE A 10 -4.95 -18.66 -15.91
C ILE A 10 -4.50 -17.39 -16.65
N PRO A 11 -5.42 -16.58 -17.18
CA PRO A 11 -5.03 -15.32 -17.82
C PRO A 11 -4.66 -14.28 -16.77
N VAL A 12 -3.45 -13.73 -16.90
CA VAL A 12 -2.95 -12.63 -16.09
C VAL A 12 -2.64 -11.46 -17.00
N VAL A 13 -3.26 -10.32 -16.76
CA VAL A 13 -2.96 -9.08 -17.45
C VAL A 13 -1.91 -8.34 -16.64
N LEU A 14 -0.79 -8.05 -17.26
CA LEU A 14 0.27 -7.20 -16.72
C LEU A 14 0.10 -5.80 -17.27
N TYR A 15 0.15 -4.81 -16.39
CA TYR A 15 0.00 -3.39 -16.70
C TYR A 15 1.27 -2.61 -16.36
N ASN A 16 1.78 -1.88 -17.33
CA ASN A 16 2.90 -0.96 -17.21
C ASN A 16 2.42 0.49 -17.38
N ALA A 17 2.52 1.29 -16.31
CA ALA A 17 2.18 2.71 -16.34
C ALA A 17 3.34 3.61 -16.81
N SER A 18 4.57 3.05 -16.93
CA SER A 18 5.75 3.82 -17.32
C SER A 18 5.72 4.23 -18.79
N GLY A 19 6.32 5.36 -19.09
CA GLY A 19 6.41 5.90 -20.46
C GLY A 19 7.39 5.16 -21.39
N PHE A 20 7.98 4.05 -20.93
CA PHE A 20 8.92 3.21 -21.68
C PHE A 20 8.54 1.73 -21.57
N LYS A 21 9.02 0.93 -22.51
CA LYS A 21 8.86 -0.53 -22.46
C LYS A 21 9.61 -1.09 -21.27
N ALA A 22 8.89 -1.68 -20.33
CA ALA A 22 9.44 -2.21 -19.08
C ALA A 22 9.71 -3.71 -19.18
N THR A 23 10.89 -4.14 -18.70
CA THR A 23 11.17 -5.55 -18.41
C THR A 23 11.57 -5.67 -16.94
N ASP A 24 10.84 -6.48 -16.17
CA ASP A 24 11.03 -6.61 -14.72
C ASP A 24 10.69 -8.03 -14.25
N VAL A 25 11.04 -8.36 -13.00
CA VAL A 25 10.57 -9.57 -12.31
C VAL A 25 9.32 -9.21 -11.53
N VAL A 26 8.18 -9.67 -12.05
CA VAL A 26 6.86 -9.35 -11.51
C VAL A 26 6.42 -10.43 -10.54
N THR A 27 5.97 -10.03 -9.35
CA THR A 27 5.30 -10.92 -8.40
C THR A 27 3.83 -11.05 -8.80
N ILE A 28 3.36 -12.29 -8.90
CA ILE A 28 1.97 -12.62 -9.26
C ILE A 28 1.41 -13.56 -8.20
N GLU A 29 0.20 -13.31 -7.74
CA GLU A 29 -0.57 -14.20 -6.86
C GLU A 29 -1.77 -14.77 -7.61
N VAL A 30 -1.89 -16.08 -7.63
CA VAL A 30 -3.01 -16.79 -8.25
C VAL A 30 -3.59 -17.83 -7.30
N GLU A 31 -4.89 -18.07 -7.40
CA GLU A 31 -5.54 -19.08 -6.59
C GLU A 31 -5.10 -20.48 -6.97
N ALA A 32 -4.90 -21.31 -5.95
CA ALA A 32 -4.61 -22.72 -6.08
C ALA A 32 -5.14 -23.48 -4.84
N SER A 33 -5.51 -24.73 -5.00
CA SER A 33 -5.92 -25.57 -3.86
C SER A 33 -4.76 -26.09 -3.01
N ARG A 34 -3.52 -25.97 -3.52
CA ARG A 34 -2.29 -26.46 -2.88
C ARG A 34 -1.07 -25.86 -3.56
N PHE A 35 0.10 -25.97 -2.91
CA PHE A 35 1.36 -25.57 -3.53
C PHE A 35 1.67 -26.47 -4.73
N PRO A 36 1.85 -25.90 -5.94
CA PRO A 36 2.09 -26.69 -7.15
C PRO A 36 3.53 -27.22 -7.19
N LYS A 37 3.73 -28.33 -7.92
CA LYS A 37 5.07 -28.89 -8.18
C LYS A 37 5.84 -27.99 -9.16
N SER A 38 5.16 -27.41 -10.13
CA SER A 38 5.79 -26.57 -11.14
C SER A 38 4.83 -25.50 -11.67
N VAL A 39 5.43 -24.44 -12.21
CA VAL A 39 4.75 -23.38 -12.94
C VAL A 39 5.38 -23.22 -14.33
N ALA A 40 4.55 -23.02 -15.34
CA ALA A 40 4.97 -22.61 -16.68
C ALA A 40 4.20 -21.34 -17.05
N VAL A 41 4.91 -20.28 -17.40
CA VAL A 41 4.30 -19.00 -17.80
C VAL A 41 4.66 -18.71 -19.26
N TYR A 42 3.67 -18.33 -20.03
CA TYR A 42 3.83 -17.96 -21.43
C TYR A 42 3.46 -16.50 -21.63
N ASN A 43 4.25 -15.76 -22.39
CA ASN A 43 3.98 -14.37 -22.72
C ASN A 43 2.85 -14.23 -23.77
N GLU A 44 2.55 -12.99 -24.17
CA GLU A 44 1.52 -12.65 -25.15
C GLU A 44 1.73 -13.29 -26.54
N GLN A 45 2.97 -13.69 -26.85
CA GLN A 45 3.34 -14.39 -28.09
C GLN A 45 3.28 -15.92 -27.95
N GLY A 46 2.95 -16.42 -26.75
CA GLY A 46 2.97 -17.86 -26.46
C GLY A 46 4.36 -18.46 -26.22
N LYS A 47 5.39 -17.63 -26.03
CA LYS A 47 6.75 -18.06 -25.67
C LYS A 47 6.84 -18.29 -24.17
N LEU A 48 7.44 -19.43 -23.77
CA LEU A 48 7.75 -19.72 -22.37
C LEU A 48 8.75 -18.69 -21.83
N VAL A 49 8.44 -18.11 -20.65
CA VAL A 49 9.31 -17.19 -19.93
C VAL A 49 9.78 -17.80 -18.61
N VAL A 50 10.89 -17.28 -18.10
CA VAL A 50 11.42 -17.76 -16.82
C VAL A 50 10.46 -17.38 -15.69
N SER A 51 10.17 -18.34 -14.83
CA SER A 51 9.26 -18.17 -13.70
C SER A 51 9.71 -19.00 -12.50
N GLN A 52 9.30 -18.59 -11.31
CA GLN A 52 9.69 -19.22 -10.04
C GLN A 52 8.52 -19.26 -9.08
N LEU A 53 8.27 -20.42 -8.47
CA LEU A 53 7.36 -20.55 -7.33
C LEU A 53 8.04 -20.02 -6.08
N VAL A 54 7.30 -19.26 -5.26
CA VAL A 54 7.82 -18.65 -4.02
C VAL A 54 7.14 -19.22 -2.79
N SER A 55 5.83 -19.06 -2.64
CA SER A 55 5.10 -19.46 -1.44
C SER A 55 3.63 -19.79 -1.73
N TYR A 56 2.98 -20.39 -0.75
CA TYR A 56 1.55 -20.68 -0.77
C TYR A 56 0.93 -20.26 0.57
N THR A 57 0.00 -19.34 0.52
CA THR A 57 -0.66 -18.79 1.70
C THR A 57 -2.11 -18.47 1.35
N ASP A 58 -3.05 -18.82 2.22
CA ASP A 58 -4.48 -18.50 2.09
C ASP A 58 -5.10 -18.91 0.74
N GLY A 59 -4.76 -20.11 0.25
CA GLY A 59 -5.30 -20.60 -1.01
C GLY A 59 -4.70 -19.93 -2.25
N LYS A 60 -3.63 -19.15 -2.11
CA LYS A 60 -2.92 -18.47 -3.21
C LYS A 60 -1.49 -18.90 -3.32
N VAL A 61 -1.04 -19.10 -4.53
CA VAL A 61 0.37 -19.28 -4.87
C VAL A 61 0.95 -17.95 -5.29
N ARG A 62 2.08 -17.60 -4.67
CA ARG A 62 2.94 -16.49 -5.08
C ARG A 62 4.03 -17.02 -6.00
N LEU A 63 4.19 -16.39 -7.14
CA LEU A 63 5.20 -16.70 -8.13
C LEU A 63 5.86 -15.45 -8.69
N LEU A 64 7.08 -15.60 -9.18
CA LEU A 64 7.84 -14.59 -9.90
C LEU A 64 7.85 -14.90 -11.38
N VAL A 65 7.76 -13.88 -12.22
CA VAL A 65 7.79 -14.00 -13.67
C VAL A 65 8.68 -12.91 -14.25
N GLU A 66 9.65 -13.28 -15.09
CA GLU A 66 10.34 -12.31 -15.93
C GLU A 66 9.38 -11.84 -17.04
N ALA A 67 8.96 -10.61 -16.98
CA ALA A 67 7.91 -10.07 -17.82
C ALA A 67 8.34 -8.79 -18.55
N THR A 68 7.96 -8.70 -19.80
CA THR A 68 8.13 -7.50 -20.64
C THR A 68 6.77 -6.96 -21.01
N VAL A 69 6.52 -5.67 -20.72
CA VAL A 69 5.24 -5.00 -20.96
C VAL A 69 5.48 -3.70 -21.71
N PRO A 70 4.70 -3.40 -22.79
CA PRO A 70 4.84 -2.16 -23.55
C PRO A 70 4.66 -0.90 -22.68
N ALA A 71 5.21 0.21 -23.15
CA ALA A 71 5.03 1.54 -22.55
C ALA A 71 3.55 1.91 -22.44
N ASN A 72 3.12 2.47 -21.31
CA ASN A 72 1.72 2.85 -21.07
C ASN A 72 0.75 1.78 -21.59
N GLY A 73 0.96 0.52 -21.18
CA GLY A 73 0.31 -0.57 -21.89
C GLY A 73 0.11 -1.85 -21.10
N TYR A 74 -0.33 -2.87 -21.80
CA TYR A 74 -0.72 -4.16 -21.25
C TYR A 74 -0.09 -5.31 -22.04
N ALA A 75 0.13 -6.42 -21.33
CA ALA A 75 0.43 -7.71 -21.93
C ALA A 75 -0.32 -8.84 -21.20
N VAL A 76 -0.86 -9.80 -21.94
CA VAL A 76 -1.60 -10.95 -21.39
C VAL A 76 -0.68 -12.14 -21.29
N TYR A 77 -0.50 -12.65 -20.09
CA TYR A 77 0.32 -13.81 -19.77
C TYR A 77 -0.56 -15.02 -19.41
N ASP A 78 -0.08 -16.21 -19.72
CA ASP A 78 -0.73 -17.49 -19.49
C ASP A 78 -0.01 -18.25 -18.38
N VAL A 79 -0.57 -18.28 -17.18
CA VAL A 79 0.01 -18.98 -16.03
C VAL A 79 -0.58 -20.39 -15.93
N ARG A 80 0.28 -21.40 -15.91
CA ARG A 80 -0.11 -22.82 -15.81
C ARG A 80 0.58 -23.45 -14.62
N LEU A 81 -0.21 -23.86 -13.65
CA LEU A 81 0.24 -24.60 -12.47
C LEU A 81 0.05 -26.09 -12.70
N SER A 82 0.95 -26.93 -12.21
CA SER A 82 0.82 -28.38 -12.33
C SER A 82 1.39 -29.14 -11.14
N GLY A 83 0.75 -30.27 -10.86
CA GLY A 83 1.16 -31.24 -9.83
C GLY A 83 1.02 -30.70 -8.40
N GLU A 84 1.54 -31.46 -7.45
CA GLU A 84 1.64 -31.11 -6.05
C GLU A 84 3.11 -31.08 -5.66
N GLY A 85 3.54 -29.97 -5.05
CA GLY A 85 4.90 -29.71 -4.63
C GLY A 85 5.01 -29.41 -3.15
N LYS A 86 6.20 -28.98 -2.76
CA LYS A 86 6.49 -28.57 -1.40
C LYS A 86 7.27 -27.26 -1.45
N GLU A 87 6.95 -26.34 -0.57
CA GLU A 87 7.69 -25.09 -0.40
C GLU A 87 9.13 -25.38 0.06
N MET A 88 10.02 -24.46 -0.30
CA MET A 88 11.38 -24.48 0.19
C MET A 88 11.39 -24.07 1.67
N SER A 89 12.02 -24.88 2.51
CA SER A 89 12.32 -24.46 3.88
C SER A 89 13.51 -23.52 3.89
N ALA A 90 13.43 -22.45 4.68
CA ALA A 90 14.56 -21.55 4.91
C ALA A 90 15.73 -22.31 5.55
N VAL A 91 16.95 -22.01 5.12
CA VAL A 91 18.18 -22.60 5.66
C VAL A 91 19.15 -21.49 6.07
N GLU A 92 19.96 -21.75 7.09
CA GLU A 92 21.01 -20.80 7.48
C GLU A 92 22.00 -20.60 6.35
N ALA A 93 22.30 -19.35 6.00
CA ALA A 93 23.30 -19.02 5.00
C ALA A 93 23.77 -17.59 5.16
N ALA A 94 25.06 -17.37 5.16
CA ALA A 94 25.67 -16.05 5.24
C ALA A 94 26.12 -15.50 3.88
N SER A 95 25.87 -16.21 2.79
CA SER A 95 26.33 -15.81 1.45
C SER A 95 25.33 -16.23 0.39
N VAL A 96 25.21 -15.40 -0.65
CA VAL A 96 24.39 -15.68 -1.83
C VAL A 96 25.08 -15.10 -3.07
N GLU A 97 24.87 -15.72 -4.22
CA GLU A 97 25.41 -15.22 -5.47
C GLU A 97 24.46 -15.39 -6.65
N ASN A 98 24.58 -14.48 -7.60
CA ASN A 98 23.96 -14.58 -8.92
C ASN A 98 25.04 -14.52 -10.02
N SER A 99 24.64 -14.37 -11.28
CA SER A 99 25.55 -14.24 -12.40
C SER A 99 26.46 -13.01 -12.34
N PHE A 100 26.06 -11.93 -11.62
CA PHE A 100 26.79 -10.65 -11.55
C PHE A 100 27.52 -10.45 -10.23
N TYR A 101 26.91 -10.80 -9.10
CA TYR A 101 27.40 -10.48 -7.77
C TYR A 101 27.59 -11.75 -6.91
N LYS A 102 28.54 -11.67 -6.01
CA LYS A 102 28.66 -12.52 -4.83
C LYS A 102 28.60 -11.62 -3.60
N LEU A 103 27.65 -11.91 -2.72
CA LEU A 103 27.38 -11.16 -1.50
C LEU A 103 27.65 -12.03 -0.28
N THR A 104 28.35 -11.47 0.73
CA THR A 104 28.63 -12.15 2.00
C THR A 104 28.30 -11.24 3.17
N LEU A 105 27.63 -11.80 4.17
CA LEU A 105 27.23 -11.16 5.41
C LEU A 105 28.18 -11.57 6.55
N ASN A 106 28.36 -10.68 7.51
CA ASN A 106 28.97 -11.01 8.81
C ASN A 106 27.92 -11.58 9.79
N GLU A 107 28.35 -11.83 11.02
CA GLU A 107 27.51 -12.34 12.11
C GLU A 107 26.36 -11.38 12.48
N ASN A 108 26.49 -10.09 12.21
CA ASN A 108 25.45 -9.08 12.45
C ASN A 108 24.47 -8.95 11.26
N GLY A 109 24.62 -9.78 10.23
CA GLY A 109 23.84 -9.69 9.00
C GLY A 109 24.13 -8.43 8.17
N ASP A 110 25.32 -7.80 8.36
CA ASP A 110 25.76 -6.66 7.56
C ASP A 110 26.61 -7.16 6.39
N ILE A 111 26.52 -6.52 5.23
CA ILE A 111 27.23 -6.95 4.02
C ILE A 111 28.70 -6.49 4.09
N THR A 112 29.60 -7.40 4.32
CA THR A 112 31.05 -7.13 4.39
C THR A 112 31.74 -7.34 3.05
N SER A 113 31.14 -8.05 2.12
CA SER A 113 31.63 -8.24 0.76
C SER A 113 30.49 -8.21 -0.24
N LEU A 114 30.64 -7.40 -1.25
CA LEU A 114 29.81 -7.36 -2.45
C LEU A 114 30.74 -7.34 -3.67
N PHE A 115 31.03 -8.52 -4.19
CA PHE A 115 31.97 -8.69 -5.27
C PHE A 115 31.28 -8.68 -6.64
N ASP A 116 31.61 -7.70 -7.48
CA ASP A 116 31.13 -7.64 -8.87
C ASP A 116 32.01 -8.51 -9.78
N LYS A 117 31.46 -9.65 -10.19
CA LYS A 117 32.11 -10.66 -11.03
C LYS A 117 32.42 -10.16 -12.44
N ARG A 118 31.67 -9.16 -12.94
CA ARG A 118 31.83 -8.63 -14.30
C ARG A 118 33.17 -7.92 -14.48
N ILE A 119 33.65 -7.29 -13.41
CA ILE A 119 34.85 -6.46 -13.42
C ILE A 119 35.88 -6.93 -12.38
N ASN A 120 35.63 -8.04 -11.71
CA ASN A 120 36.50 -8.62 -10.68
C ASN A 120 36.86 -7.60 -9.60
N LYS A 121 35.84 -6.90 -9.03
CA LYS A 121 36.01 -5.81 -8.08
C LYS A 121 35.14 -6.00 -6.82
N GLU A 122 35.78 -5.80 -5.66
CA GLU A 122 35.06 -5.64 -4.38
C GLU A 122 34.45 -4.24 -4.31
N LEU A 123 33.15 -4.13 -4.02
CA LEU A 123 32.41 -2.88 -3.96
C LEU A 123 32.33 -2.28 -2.57
N VAL A 124 32.47 -3.11 -1.52
CA VAL A 124 32.48 -2.63 -0.13
C VAL A 124 33.88 -2.15 0.23
N LYS A 125 33.99 -1.00 0.85
CA LYS A 125 35.25 -0.44 1.35
C LYS A 125 35.85 -1.38 2.41
N ALA A 126 37.13 -1.68 2.30
CA ALA A 126 37.84 -2.56 3.22
C ALA A 126 37.62 -2.17 4.69
N GLY A 127 37.28 -3.14 5.53
CA GLY A 127 36.99 -2.95 6.96
C GLY A 127 35.68 -2.22 7.28
N LYS A 128 34.80 -2.06 6.28
CA LYS A 128 33.45 -1.49 6.44
C LYS A 128 32.40 -2.51 5.99
N ALA A 129 31.11 -2.17 6.18
CA ALA A 129 29.98 -2.97 5.75
C ALA A 129 28.83 -2.08 5.27
N ILE A 130 28.10 -2.54 4.23
CA ILE A 130 26.78 -1.98 3.90
C ILE A 130 25.79 -2.51 4.94
N ARG A 131 25.03 -1.60 5.58
CA ARG A 131 24.24 -1.95 6.75
C ARG A 131 23.08 -1.00 7.01
N LEU A 132 22.19 -1.41 7.90
CA LEU A 132 21.31 -0.51 8.63
C LEU A 132 22.15 0.14 9.76
N ALA A 133 22.39 1.42 9.63
CA ALA A 133 23.22 2.22 10.53
C ALA A 133 22.33 2.98 11.51
N LEU A 134 22.43 2.68 12.80
CA LEU A 134 21.62 3.29 13.84
C LEU A 134 22.45 4.35 14.60
N PHE A 135 21.94 5.58 14.58
CA PHE A 135 22.43 6.69 15.39
C PHE A 135 21.59 6.75 16.67
N THR A 136 22.24 6.58 17.82
CA THR A 136 21.59 6.46 19.13
C THR A 136 21.47 7.78 19.90
N GLU A 137 22.02 8.87 19.33
CA GLU A 137 21.89 10.23 19.85
C GLU A 137 21.33 11.15 18.76
N ASN A 138 20.02 11.35 18.78
CA ASN A 138 19.31 12.14 17.80
C ASN A 138 18.46 13.23 18.48
N LYS A 139 19.11 14.34 18.81
CA LYS A 139 18.49 15.46 19.50
C LYS A 139 17.76 16.40 18.55
N SER A 140 16.78 17.11 19.06
CA SER A 140 16.11 18.22 18.39
C SER A 140 16.17 19.47 19.26
N PHE A 141 16.37 20.65 18.65
CA PHE A 141 16.33 21.91 19.37
C PHE A 141 14.91 22.43 19.52
N GLU A 142 14.18 22.61 18.41
CA GLU A 142 12.85 23.25 18.42
C GLU A 142 11.82 22.59 17.50
N TRP A 143 12.28 21.93 16.43
CA TRP A 143 11.41 21.43 15.37
C TRP A 143 11.58 19.91 15.17
N PRO A 144 11.14 19.08 16.09
CA PRO A 144 11.45 17.65 16.08
C PRO A 144 11.12 16.91 14.79
N ALA A 145 10.05 17.31 14.12
CA ALA A 145 9.65 16.68 12.85
C ALA A 145 10.47 17.18 11.64
N TRP A 146 11.17 18.31 11.75
CA TRP A 146 11.78 19.00 10.61
C TRP A 146 13.30 18.99 10.65
N GLU A 147 13.90 18.86 11.81
CA GLU A 147 15.35 19.02 11.94
C GLU A 147 16.07 17.72 12.22
N ILE A 148 17.18 17.52 11.53
CA ILE A 148 18.25 16.58 11.89
C ILE A 148 19.49 17.43 12.11
N LEU A 149 20.11 17.31 13.29
CA LEU A 149 21.27 18.12 13.63
C LEU A 149 22.54 17.56 13.00
N LYS A 150 23.46 18.45 12.62
CA LYS A 150 24.76 18.03 12.05
C LYS A 150 25.53 17.13 13.01
N GLU A 151 25.50 17.40 14.31
CA GLU A 151 26.16 16.56 15.33
C GLU A 151 25.66 15.12 15.34
N THR A 152 24.36 14.90 15.04
CA THR A 152 23.77 13.56 14.88
C THR A 152 24.36 12.85 13.66
N VAL A 153 24.41 13.55 12.52
CA VAL A 153 24.91 12.99 11.26
C VAL A 153 26.41 12.74 11.27
N ASP A 154 27.18 13.56 12.03
CA ASP A 154 28.63 13.41 12.20
C ASP A 154 29.01 12.31 13.21
N ALA A 155 28.07 11.86 14.04
CA ALA A 155 28.31 10.79 15.00
C ALA A 155 28.57 9.45 14.28
N THR A 156 29.28 8.56 14.97
CA THR A 156 29.51 7.20 14.45
C THR A 156 28.29 6.33 14.75
N PRO A 157 27.58 5.83 13.73
CA PRO A 157 26.45 4.94 13.96
C PRO A 157 26.90 3.54 14.36
N ILE A 158 26.04 2.83 15.06
CA ILE A 158 26.23 1.42 15.41
C ILE A 158 25.55 0.48 14.40
N SER A 159 25.98 -0.77 14.34
CA SER A 159 25.24 -1.87 13.73
C SER A 159 24.19 -2.40 14.72
N ILE A 160 23.09 -2.91 14.19
CA ILE A 160 22.06 -3.61 14.97
C ILE A 160 22.54 -5.05 15.14
N THR A 161 22.71 -5.51 16.39
CA THR A 161 23.39 -6.77 16.71
C THR A 161 22.60 -7.74 17.59
N GLU A 162 21.40 -7.38 18.01
CA GLU A 162 20.58 -8.20 18.90
C GLU A 162 19.71 -9.18 18.09
N ASP A 163 19.57 -10.40 18.57
CA ASP A 163 18.73 -11.47 18.04
C ASP A 163 18.91 -11.69 16.50
N VAL A 164 20.15 -11.62 16.04
CA VAL A 164 20.46 -11.72 14.61
C VAL A 164 20.20 -13.14 14.10
N LYS A 165 19.39 -13.23 13.06
CA LYS A 165 19.13 -14.46 12.33
C LYS A 165 19.24 -14.22 10.83
N VAL A 166 20.04 -15.04 10.14
CA VAL A 166 20.24 -14.95 8.71
C VAL A 166 19.86 -16.28 8.05
N THR A 167 18.94 -16.21 7.09
CA THR A 167 18.48 -17.40 6.37
C THR A 167 18.37 -17.14 4.86
N LEU A 168 18.66 -18.16 4.07
CA LEU A 168 18.29 -18.20 2.66
C LEU A 168 16.84 -18.70 2.58
N CYS A 169 15.89 -17.79 2.31
CA CYS A 169 14.46 -18.09 2.28
C CYS A 169 13.91 -18.30 0.87
N GLU A 170 14.65 -17.92 -0.18
CA GLU A 170 14.34 -18.21 -1.58
C GLU A 170 15.62 -18.59 -2.30
N ASN A 171 15.55 -19.66 -3.11
CA ASN A 171 16.67 -20.13 -3.95
C ASN A 171 16.12 -20.66 -5.27
N GLY A 172 15.76 -19.78 -6.18
CA GLY A 172 15.12 -20.16 -7.44
C GLY A 172 15.85 -19.64 -8.67
N ALA A 173 15.24 -19.89 -9.82
CA ALA A 173 15.83 -19.55 -11.13
C ALA A 173 15.83 -18.06 -11.44
N LEU A 174 14.91 -17.27 -10.83
CA LEU A 174 14.82 -15.82 -11.05
C LEU A 174 15.36 -15.01 -9.88
N ARG A 175 15.23 -15.53 -8.66
CA ARG A 175 15.60 -14.80 -7.45
C ARG A 175 16.09 -15.72 -6.38
N LYS A 176 17.13 -15.27 -5.69
CA LYS A 176 17.61 -15.82 -4.43
C LYS A 176 17.48 -14.72 -3.38
N THR A 177 17.03 -15.08 -2.18
CA THR A 177 16.76 -14.10 -1.13
C THR A 177 17.35 -14.51 0.19
N LEU A 178 18.22 -13.68 0.77
CA LEU A 178 18.59 -13.75 2.18
C LEU A 178 17.58 -12.94 3.00
N CYS A 179 17.11 -13.52 4.07
CA CYS A 179 16.31 -12.85 5.09
C CYS A 179 17.18 -12.63 6.32
N VAL A 180 17.29 -11.38 6.74
CA VAL A 180 18.03 -10.94 7.93
C VAL A 180 17.02 -10.38 8.94
N GLU A 181 16.89 -11.01 10.09
CA GLU A 181 16.08 -10.55 11.22
C GLU A 181 17.01 -10.05 12.31
N LYS A 182 16.67 -8.92 12.95
CA LYS A 182 17.45 -8.28 14.03
C LYS A 182 16.51 -7.55 14.98
N ARG A 183 17.03 -7.21 16.17
CA ARG A 183 16.36 -6.35 17.15
C ARG A 183 17.28 -5.25 17.65
N HIS A 184 16.66 -4.18 18.11
CA HIS A 184 17.31 -3.13 18.91
C HIS A 184 16.24 -2.55 19.84
N ASP A 185 16.42 -2.70 21.13
CA ASP A 185 15.40 -2.41 22.13
C ASP A 185 14.07 -3.08 21.73
N ASP A 186 12.98 -2.32 21.69
CA ASP A 186 11.66 -2.80 21.30
C ASP A 186 11.44 -2.82 19.77
N SER A 187 12.40 -2.35 18.96
CA SER A 187 12.29 -2.35 17.50
C SER A 187 12.67 -3.70 16.91
N PHE A 188 11.93 -4.10 15.87
CA PHE A 188 12.19 -5.31 15.09
C PHE A 188 12.47 -4.96 13.63
N PHE A 189 13.49 -5.58 13.06
CA PHE A 189 13.93 -5.36 11.69
C PHE A 189 13.96 -6.68 10.94
N ARG A 190 13.29 -6.74 9.81
CA ARG A 190 13.40 -7.81 8.84
C ARG A 190 13.77 -7.23 7.49
N GLN A 191 14.92 -7.64 6.97
CA GLN A 191 15.40 -7.21 5.67
C GLN A 191 15.54 -8.41 4.74
N TYR A 192 14.90 -8.32 3.57
CA TYR A 192 15.05 -9.27 2.49
C TYR A 192 16.04 -8.70 1.47
N ILE A 193 17.14 -9.41 1.23
CA ILE A 193 18.17 -9.06 0.26
C ILE A 193 17.97 -9.94 -0.96
N HIS A 194 17.46 -9.37 -2.04
CA HIS A 194 17.07 -10.06 -3.26
C HIS A 194 18.16 -9.95 -4.31
N LEU A 195 18.74 -11.08 -4.73
CA LEU A 195 19.60 -11.19 -5.89
C LEU A 195 18.85 -11.86 -7.02
N TYR A 196 18.75 -11.17 -8.14
CA TYR A 196 18.04 -11.65 -9.32
C TYR A 196 18.98 -12.34 -10.31
N GLU A 197 18.43 -13.19 -11.16
CA GLU A 197 19.04 -13.69 -12.40
C GLU A 197 18.37 -13.01 -13.62
N GLY A 198 18.88 -13.30 -14.81
CA GLY A 198 18.30 -12.78 -16.07
C GLY A 198 18.44 -11.26 -16.21
N VAL A 199 17.37 -10.61 -16.61
CA VAL A 199 17.39 -9.16 -16.96
C VAL A 199 17.69 -8.26 -15.79
N LEU A 200 17.42 -8.68 -14.55
CA LEU A 200 17.67 -7.92 -13.32
C LEU A 200 18.94 -8.38 -12.58
N ALA A 201 19.78 -9.22 -13.16
CA ALA A 201 20.98 -9.71 -12.48
C ALA A 201 21.93 -8.61 -11.99
N HIS A 202 21.82 -7.40 -12.56
CA HIS A 202 22.60 -6.21 -12.20
C HIS A 202 22.07 -5.45 -10.99
N ARG A 203 20.84 -5.78 -10.47
CA ARG A 203 20.17 -5.08 -9.38
C ARG A 203 20.06 -5.95 -8.14
N ILE A 204 20.28 -5.36 -6.99
CA ILE A 204 20.05 -5.95 -5.68
C ILE A 204 18.98 -5.11 -4.98
N ASP A 205 17.87 -5.72 -4.59
CA ASP A 205 16.81 -5.03 -3.86
C ASP A 205 16.86 -5.39 -2.37
N PHE A 206 16.66 -4.39 -1.52
CA PHE A 206 16.58 -4.50 -0.07
C PHE A 206 15.17 -4.14 0.35
N THR A 207 14.30 -5.11 0.53
CA THR A 207 12.95 -4.88 1.06
C THR A 207 12.99 -4.98 2.57
N ASN A 208 12.54 -3.94 3.25
CA ASN A 208 12.58 -3.82 4.70
C ASN A 208 11.17 -3.82 5.26
N GLU A 209 10.96 -4.61 6.30
CA GLU A 209 9.80 -4.58 7.19
C GLU A 209 10.34 -4.22 8.58
N VAL A 210 9.95 -3.06 9.09
CA VAL A 210 10.48 -2.53 10.36
C VAL A 210 9.32 -2.21 11.27
N ASP A 211 9.29 -2.80 12.46
CA ASP A 211 8.46 -2.31 13.56
C ASP A 211 9.34 -1.40 14.43
N TRP A 212 9.17 -0.09 14.21
CA TRP A 212 10.03 0.93 14.78
C TRP A 212 9.49 1.43 16.11
N GLN A 213 10.27 1.27 17.19
CA GLN A 213 9.93 1.67 18.55
C GLN A 213 11.10 2.40 19.25
N SER A 214 12.15 2.74 18.52
CA SER A 214 13.34 3.38 19.10
C SER A 214 13.19 4.90 19.25
N THR A 215 13.41 5.43 20.43
CA THR A 215 13.44 6.87 20.72
C THR A 215 14.86 7.42 20.63
N ASN A 216 15.02 8.75 20.47
CA ASN A 216 16.34 9.40 20.37
C ASN A 216 17.21 8.78 19.29
N ALA A 217 16.62 8.32 18.19
CA ALA A 217 17.25 7.49 17.19
C ALA A 217 17.05 8.01 15.76
N LEU A 218 18.04 7.78 14.90
CA LEU A 218 17.99 8.00 13.46
C LEU A 218 18.51 6.75 12.78
N LEU A 219 17.71 6.17 11.88
CA LEU A 219 18.09 5.00 11.09
C LEU A 219 18.44 5.40 9.67
N LYS A 220 19.59 4.97 9.18
CA LYS A 220 20.02 5.14 7.78
C LYS A 220 20.46 3.81 7.16
N ALA A 221 20.30 3.68 5.84
CA ALA A 221 21.05 2.69 5.07
C ALA A 221 22.40 3.29 4.70
N GLU A 222 23.47 2.66 5.11
CA GLU A 222 24.85 3.14 4.92
C GLU A 222 25.58 2.28 3.89
N PHE A 223 26.16 2.94 2.88
CA PHE A 223 26.86 2.31 1.76
C PHE A 223 28.31 2.83 1.70
N PRO A 224 29.25 2.26 2.47
CA PRO A 224 30.68 2.58 2.39
C PRO A 224 31.29 1.81 1.19
N LEU A 225 31.44 2.51 0.07
CA LEU A 225 31.82 1.92 -1.21
C LEU A 225 33.33 2.01 -1.46
N ASN A 226 33.88 1.03 -2.19
CA ASN A 226 35.26 1.04 -2.67
C ASN A 226 35.40 1.92 -3.93
N LEU A 227 34.91 3.17 -3.80
CA LEU A 227 34.94 4.25 -4.79
C LEU A 227 35.51 5.50 -4.11
N ASN A 228 36.02 6.44 -4.90
CA ASN A 228 36.52 7.70 -4.38
C ASN A 228 36.08 8.87 -5.24
N ASN A 229 35.17 9.69 -4.73
CA ASN A 229 34.78 10.94 -5.36
C ASN A 229 34.27 11.93 -4.31
N GLU A 230 34.71 13.20 -4.42
CA GLU A 230 34.20 14.28 -3.55
C GLU A 230 32.76 14.63 -3.79
N VAL A 231 32.22 14.33 -4.98
CA VAL A 231 30.84 14.61 -5.37
C VAL A 231 30.07 13.33 -5.67
N ALA A 232 28.77 13.36 -5.39
CA ALA A 232 27.79 12.38 -5.85
C ALA A 232 26.71 13.09 -6.66
N THR A 233 26.01 12.34 -7.52
CA THR A 233 24.92 12.85 -8.34
C THR A 233 23.56 12.44 -7.72
N TYR A 234 22.65 13.41 -7.62
CA TYR A 234 21.34 13.23 -6.97
C TYR A 234 20.22 13.56 -7.94
N ASP A 235 19.20 12.75 -7.95
CA ASP A 235 17.99 12.94 -8.75
C ASP A 235 17.12 14.08 -8.22
N LEU A 236 16.61 14.92 -9.12
CA LEU A 236 15.67 16.01 -8.81
C LEU A 236 14.26 15.76 -9.39
N GLY A 237 14.01 14.54 -9.87
CA GLY A 237 12.77 14.21 -10.58
C GLY A 237 12.83 14.61 -12.06
N VAL A 238 13.16 15.86 -12.37
CA VAL A 238 13.56 16.32 -13.70
C VAL A 238 14.96 16.94 -13.58
N GLY A 239 15.93 16.36 -14.25
CA GLY A 239 17.33 16.69 -14.08
C GLY A 239 17.97 16.02 -12.88
N SER A 240 19.21 16.35 -12.64
CA SER A 240 20.03 15.88 -11.52
C SER A 240 21.02 16.96 -11.10
N VAL A 241 21.55 16.87 -9.88
CA VAL A 241 22.49 17.82 -9.31
C VAL A 241 23.66 17.08 -8.69
N GLN A 242 24.86 17.66 -8.77
CA GLN A 242 26.04 17.18 -8.04
C GLN A 242 26.19 17.92 -6.72
N ARG A 243 26.43 17.18 -5.64
CA ARG A 243 26.71 17.74 -4.31
C ARG A 243 27.93 17.05 -3.71
N GLY A 244 28.68 17.81 -2.93
CA GLY A 244 29.90 17.35 -2.24
C GLY A 244 29.60 16.60 -0.95
N ASN A 245 30.68 16.38 -0.18
CA ASN A 245 30.61 15.82 1.16
C ASN A 245 29.89 16.78 2.11
N ASN A 246 29.42 16.23 3.25
CA ASN A 246 28.74 17.00 4.29
C ASN A 246 29.49 18.26 4.73
N ILE A 247 28.81 19.38 4.72
CA ILE A 247 29.29 20.67 5.26
C ILE A 247 28.25 21.24 6.22
N LEU A 248 28.57 22.31 6.93
CA LEU A 248 27.65 22.88 7.92
C LEU A 248 26.27 23.29 7.36
N THR A 249 26.22 23.70 6.10
CA THR A 249 24.98 24.17 5.43
C THR A 249 24.34 23.13 4.51
N ALA A 250 24.94 21.94 4.36
CA ALA A 250 24.42 20.86 3.49
C ALA A 250 24.97 19.51 4.00
N TYR A 251 24.28 18.89 4.92
CA TYR A 251 24.62 17.60 5.52
C TYR A 251 23.45 16.61 5.61
N GLU A 252 22.30 17.02 5.20
CA GLU A 252 21.13 16.21 4.89
C GLU A 252 20.49 16.86 3.67
N VAL A 253 20.57 16.18 2.52
CA VAL A 253 20.16 16.74 1.23
C VAL A 253 19.09 15.90 0.58
N TYR A 254 18.27 16.55 -0.21
CA TYR A 254 17.15 15.92 -0.92
C TYR A 254 17.62 15.24 -2.21
N ALA A 255 17.08 14.03 -2.49
CA ALA A 255 17.02 13.46 -3.82
C ALA A 255 15.67 12.75 -4.02
N GLN A 256 15.18 12.67 -5.27
CA GLN A 256 13.88 12.04 -5.56
C GLN A 256 13.98 10.50 -5.49
N TYR A 257 14.44 9.84 -6.53
CA TYR A 257 14.39 8.37 -6.62
C TYR A 257 15.75 7.70 -6.53
N TRP A 258 16.83 8.44 -6.71
CA TRP A 258 18.17 7.84 -6.73
C TRP A 258 19.29 8.83 -6.36
N ALA A 259 20.39 8.28 -5.89
CA ALA A 259 21.68 8.94 -5.80
C ALA A 259 22.76 8.00 -6.37
N ASP A 260 23.81 8.57 -6.94
CA ASP A 260 24.90 7.84 -7.57
C ASP A 260 26.26 8.33 -7.09
N LEU A 261 27.13 7.38 -6.77
CA LEU A 261 28.54 7.63 -6.54
C LEU A 261 29.36 6.93 -7.62
N THR A 262 29.82 7.68 -8.59
CA THR A 262 30.77 7.24 -9.63
C THR A 262 32.18 7.64 -9.23
N ASP A 263 33.17 6.74 -9.40
CA ASP A 263 34.56 7.02 -9.11
C ASP A 263 35.04 8.27 -9.91
N ALA A 264 35.92 9.09 -9.31
CA ALA A 264 36.33 10.35 -9.91
C ALA A 264 36.96 10.20 -11.32
N ASN A 265 37.53 9.04 -11.62
CA ASN A 265 38.06 8.70 -12.93
C ASN A 265 36.97 8.21 -13.94
N GLY A 266 35.71 8.08 -13.49
CA GLY A 266 34.61 7.63 -14.34
C GLY A 266 34.66 6.15 -14.76
N SER A 267 35.45 5.31 -14.09
CA SER A 267 35.64 3.90 -14.48
C SER A 267 34.55 2.98 -13.99
N TYR A 268 33.95 3.30 -12.85
CA TYR A 268 32.92 2.50 -12.19
C TYR A 268 32.07 3.35 -11.23
N GLY A 269 30.83 2.96 -11.03
CA GLY A 269 29.96 3.63 -10.06
C GLY A 269 28.91 2.69 -9.48
N VAL A 270 28.23 3.20 -8.45
CA VAL A 270 27.11 2.53 -7.78
C VAL A 270 25.97 3.53 -7.64
N SER A 271 24.83 3.19 -8.24
CA SER A 271 23.57 3.92 -8.05
C SER A 271 22.76 3.25 -6.95
N ILE A 272 22.23 4.04 -6.01
CA ILE A 272 21.30 3.61 -4.97
C ILE A 272 19.95 4.24 -5.29
N MET A 273 18.90 3.43 -5.37
CA MET A 273 17.52 3.84 -5.65
C MET A 273 16.64 3.59 -4.43
N ASN A 274 15.53 4.32 -4.34
CA ASN A 274 14.57 4.17 -3.24
C ASN A 274 13.12 4.32 -3.73
N ASP A 275 12.16 3.83 -2.95
CA ASP A 275 10.73 3.94 -3.27
C ASP A 275 9.96 4.97 -2.41
N SER A 276 10.55 5.51 -1.35
CA SER A 276 9.81 6.40 -0.42
C SER A 276 10.69 7.22 0.53
N LYS A 277 12.01 7.21 0.35
CA LYS A 277 12.98 7.86 1.24
C LYS A 277 13.78 8.89 0.47
N TYR A 278 13.80 10.13 0.94
CA TYR A 278 14.29 11.28 0.16
C TYR A 278 15.46 12.03 0.80
N GLY A 279 15.83 11.69 2.02
CA GLY A 279 16.93 12.31 2.76
C GLY A 279 18.24 11.58 2.54
N TRP A 280 19.32 12.30 2.20
CA TRP A 280 20.61 11.74 1.90
C TRP A 280 21.72 12.52 2.56
N ASP A 281 22.81 11.83 2.88
CA ASP A 281 24.06 12.49 3.25
C ASP A 281 25.28 11.74 2.74
N LYS A 282 26.40 12.46 2.65
CA LYS A 282 27.67 11.97 2.14
C LYS A 282 28.79 12.41 3.09
N PRO A 283 29.11 11.58 4.12
CA PRO A 283 30.07 11.98 5.15
C PRO A 283 31.51 12.07 4.66
N ASP A 284 31.87 11.30 3.63
CA ASP A 284 33.20 11.24 3.05
C ASP A 284 33.16 10.89 1.55
N ASN A 285 34.34 10.78 0.90
CA ASN A 285 34.48 10.49 -0.52
C ASN A 285 33.98 9.10 -0.94
N ASN A 286 33.68 8.21 0.01
CA ASN A 286 33.42 6.81 -0.24
C ASN A 286 31.99 6.39 0.15
N THR A 287 31.29 7.19 0.96
CA THR A 287 30.06 6.74 1.63
C THR A 287 28.86 7.55 1.19
N LEU A 288 27.78 6.86 0.82
CA LEU A 288 26.43 7.42 0.72
C LEU A 288 25.58 6.85 1.84
N ARG A 289 24.68 7.66 2.42
CA ARG A 289 23.69 7.22 3.39
C ARG A 289 22.30 7.72 3.00
N LEU A 290 21.32 6.83 3.08
CA LEU A 290 19.90 7.12 2.86
C LEU A 290 19.17 7.13 4.20
N THR A 291 18.51 8.22 4.55
CA THR A 291 17.71 8.35 5.77
C THR A 291 16.43 7.54 5.65
N LEU A 292 16.15 6.71 6.64
CA LEU A 292 15.02 5.78 6.65
C LEU A 292 13.95 6.16 7.66
N LEU A 293 14.30 6.29 8.96
CA LEU A 293 13.38 6.57 10.07
C LEU A 293 14.02 7.54 11.04
N HIS A 294 13.22 8.40 11.67
CA HIS A 294 13.69 9.52 12.48
C HIS A 294 12.78 9.75 13.69
N THR A 295 13.25 9.46 14.90
CA THR A 295 12.58 9.77 16.16
C THR A 295 13.53 10.52 17.08
N PRO A 296 13.51 11.85 17.09
CA PRO A 296 14.45 12.62 17.88
C PRO A 296 14.07 12.67 19.37
N LYS A 297 15.06 12.91 20.21
CA LYS A 297 14.86 13.30 21.59
C LYS A 297 14.35 14.72 21.65
N THR A 298 13.11 14.87 22.09
CA THR A 298 12.42 16.15 22.12
C THR A 298 12.64 16.90 23.44
N LYS A 299 12.49 18.24 23.41
CA LYS A 299 12.34 19.05 24.62
C LYS A 299 10.97 18.82 25.27
N LYS A 300 10.87 19.17 26.57
CA LYS A 300 9.62 19.00 27.34
C LYS A 300 8.39 19.55 26.65
N ASN A 301 8.49 20.69 25.97
CA ASN A 301 7.36 21.33 25.28
C ASN A 301 6.86 20.53 24.06
N TYR A 302 7.67 19.62 23.53
CA TYR A 302 7.38 18.77 22.37
C TYR A 302 7.40 17.29 22.72
N ALA A 303 7.25 16.95 24.02
CA ALA A 303 7.27 15.55 24.46
C ALA A 303 6.23 14.65 23.75
N TYR A 304 5.14 15.24 23.24
CA TYR A 304 4.15 14.55 22.43
C TYR A 304 4.66 14.12 21.05
N GLN A 305 5.86 14.58 20.62
CA GLN A 305 6.50 14.20 19.36
C GLN A 305 7.67 13.22 19.57
N ASP A 306 7.91 12.73 20.79
CA ASP A 306 9.03 11.84 21.10
C ASP A 306 8.90 10.41 20.55
N ARG A 307 7.76 10.11 19.90
CA ARG A 307 7.43 8.83 19.28
C ARG A 307 7.02 8.97 17.81
N GLN A 308 7.41 10.06 17.16
CA GLN A 308 7.16 10.15 15.71
C GLN A 308 7.90 9.01 14.97
N ASP A 309 7.37 8.59 13.84
CA ASP A 309 7.78 7.40 13.06
C ASP A 309 7.55 6.05 13.78
N PHE A 310 7.00 6.00 14.99
CA PHE A 310 6.67 4.72 15.60
C PHE A 310 5.64 3.95 14.78
N GLY A 311 5.84 2.65 14.69
CA GLY A 311 4.96 1.73 14.01
C GLY A 311 5.60 0.91 12.92
N HIS A 312 4.77 0.25 12.10
CA HIS A 312 5.22 -0.63 11.04
C HIS A 312 5.51 0.14 9.74
N HIS A 313 6.71 -0.06 9.22
CA HIS A 313 7.17 0.50 7.96
C HIS A 313 7.59 -0.59 6.99
N THR A 314 7.17 -0.44 5.73
CA THR A 314 7.67 -1.24 4.62
C THR A 314 8.23 -0.31 3.56
N PHE A 315 9.47 -0.50 3.19
CA PHE A 315 10.15 0.29 2.15
C PHE A 315 11.23 -0.53 1.46
N THR A 316 11.54 -0.16 0.21
CA THR A 316 12.57 -0.82 -0.58
C THR A 316 13.59 0.19 -1.07
N TYR A 317 14.84 -0.15 -1.00
CA TYR A 317 15.91 0.51 -1.74
C TYR A 317 16.69 -0.53 -2.54
N SER A 318 17.37 -0.07 -3.59
CA SER A 318 18.08 -0.97 -4.50
C SER A 318 19.48 -0.46 -4.79
N LEU A 319 20.38 -1.38 -5.09
CA LEU A 319 21.75 -1.10 -5.49
C LEU A 319 22.02 -1.62 -6.89
N VAL A 320 22.63 -0.78 -7.74
CA VAL A 320 23.08 -1.14 -9.09
C VAL A 320 24.51 -0.68 -9.30
N GLY A 321 25.42 -1.63 -9.50
CA GLY A 321 26.77 -1.33 -9.96
C GLY A 321 26.80 -1.12 -11.48
N HIS A 322 27.53 -0.12 -11.95
CA HIS A 322 27.71 0.15 -13.38
C HIS A 322 29.16 0.39 -13.74
N VAL A 323 29.53 0.00 -14.96
CA VAL A 323 30.85 0.21 -15.53
C VAL A 323 30.83 1.51 -16.34
N GLY A 324 31.86 2.33 -16.18
CA GLY A 324 31.96 3.63 -16.86
C GLY A 324 31.15 4.72 -16.19
N ALA A 325 30.94 5.81 -16.93
CA ALA A 325 30.17 6.95 -16.46
C ALA A 325 28.69 6.59 -16.21
N LEU A 326 28.06 7.33 -15.31
CA LEU A 326 26.62 7.21 -15.02
C LEU A 326 25.77 7.36 -16.30
N ASP A 327 24.94 6.34 -16.61
CA ASP A 327 23.84 6.46 -17.56
C ASP A 327 22.58 6.91 -16.81
N VAL A 328 22.37 8.22 -16.81
CA VAL A 328 21.24 8.84 -16.09
C VAL A 328 19.91 8.29 -16.55
N VAL A 329 19.73 8.00 -17.85
CA VAL A 329 18.46 7.48 -18.38
C VAL A 329 18.19 6.06 -17.87
N GLN A 330 19.19 5.19 -17.93
CA GLN A 330 19.05 3.82 -17.42
C GLN A 330 18.80 3.79 -15.90
N THR A 331 19.49 4.63 -15.16
CA THR A 331 19.30 4.74 -13.70
C THR A 331 17.89 5.22 -13.38
N ARG A 332 17.36 6.20 -14.13
CA ARG A 332 15.96 6.64 -14.00
C ARG A 332 14.96 5.56 -14.34
N GLU A 333 15.17 4.82 -15.43
CA GLU A 333 14.30 3.70 -15.82
C GLU A 333 14.24 2.65 -14.69
N ASN A 334 15.37 2.25 -14.13
CA ASN A 334 15.43 1.33 -13.00
C ASN A 334 14.73 1.88 -11.74
N ALA A 335 14.96 3.14 -11.41
CA ALA A 335 14.35 3.80 -10.25
C ALA A 335 12.83 3.99 -10.44
N GLU A 336 12.38 4.30 -11.66
CA GLU A 336 10.96 4.40 -11.97
C GLU A 336 10.26 3.04 -11.86
N LEU A 337 10.89 1.94 -12.32
CA LEU A 337 10.34 0.59 -12.14
C LEU A 337 10.26 0.17 -10.66
N LEU A 338 11.17 0.63 -9.81
CA LEU A 338 11.07 0.41 -8.37
C LEU A 338 9.86 1.11 -7.75
N ASN A 339 9.54 2.33 -8.24
CA ASN A 339 8.44 3.18 -7.74
C ASN A 339 7.09 2.89 -8.42
N GLN A 340 7.10 2.54 -9.70
CA GLN A 340 5.92 2.22 -10.51
C GLN A 340 6.00 0.79 -11.05
N ARG A 341 5.98 -0.17 -10.16
CA ARG A 341 6.08 -1.59 -10.49
C ARG A 341 4.97 -2.02 -11.44
N ILE A 342 5.28 -2.93 -12.35
CA ILE A 342 4.28 -3.59 -13.20
C ILE A 342 3.23 -4.24 -12.30
N LYS A 343 1.96 -3.92 -12.54
CA LYS A 343 0.83 -4.47 -11.80
C LYS A 343 0.25 -5.68 -12.52
N ALA A 344 -0.19 -6.68 -11.74
CA ALA A 344 -0.77 -7.91 -12.26
C ALA A 344 -2.23 -8.04 -11.85
N PHE A 345 -3.05 -8.55 -12.78
CA PHE A 345 -4.47 -8.80 -12.55
C PHE A 345 -4.86 -10.16 -13.12
N VAL A 346 -5.48 -11.01 -12.32
CA VAL A 346 -6.18 -12.21 -12.82
C VAL A 346 -7.51 -11.77 -13.42
N VAL A 347 -7.83 -12.26 -14.60
CA VAL A 347 -9.03 -11.87 -15.35
C VAL A 347 -9.76 -13.10 -15.88
N GLY A 348 -11.02 -12.93 -16.27
CA GLY A 348 -11.77 -13.95 -17.02
C GLY A 348 -11.23 -14.13 -18.46
N LYS A 349 -11.49 -15.29 -19.06
CA LYS A 349 -11.15 -15.58 -20.47
C LYS A 349 -12.21 -15.00 -21.40
N HIS A 350 -11.83 -14.09 -22.27
CA HIS A 350 -12.72 -13.50 -23.28
C HIS A 350 -11.95 -13.08 -24.54
N ARG A 351 -12.67 -12.91 -25.65
CA ARG A 351 -12.14 -12.29 -26.87
C ARG A 351 -12.10 -10.78 -26.71
N GLY A 352 -11.10 -10.13 -27.27
CA GLY A 352 -11.00 -8.67 -27.34
C GLY A 352 -10.34 -8.19 -28.63
N GLU A 353 -10.69 -6.98 -29.05
CA GLU A 353 -10.24 -6.38 -30.31
C GLU A 353 -8.80 -5.86 -30.29
N LEU A 354 -8.26 -5.55 -29.10
CA LEU A 354 -6.91 -5.02 -28.92
C LEU A 354 -5.82 -6.10 -28.91
N GLY A 355 -6.19 -7.38 -29.06
CA GLY A 355 -5.22 -8.47 -28.97
C GLY A 355 -4.72 -8.73 -27.55
N LYS A 356 -3.54 -9.38 -27.44
CA LYS A 356 -2.93 -9.77 -26.16
C LYS A 356 -1.88 -8.80 -25.66
N SER A 357 -1.55 -7.78 -26.43
CA SER A 357 -0.60 -6.75 -26.08
C SER A 357 -1.04 -5.42 -26.67
N TYR A 358 -0.90 -4.35 -25.92
CA TYR A 358 -1.32 -3.02 -26.34
C TYR A 358 -0.46 -1.96 -25.66
N SER A 359 -0.06 -0.93 -26.43
CA SER A 359 0.61 0.26 -25.94
C SER A 359 -0.22 1.48 -26.33
N LEU A 360 -0.58 2.32 -25.37
CA LEU A 360 -1.32 3.55 -25.65
C LEU A 360 -0.41 4.64 -26.23
N ALA A 361 0.81 4.77 -25.71
CA ALA A 361 1.78 5.74 -26.18
C ALA A 361 3.22 5.35 -25.79
N PHE A 362 4.17 5.69 -26.64
CA PHE A 362 5.61 5.58 -26.36
C PHE A 362 6.40 6.66 -27.08
N SER A 363 7.61 6.95 -26.61
CA SER A 363 8.59 7.80 -27.27
C SER A 363 9.51 6.96 -28.14
N ASP A 364 9.81 7.41 -29.36
CA ASP A 364 10.81 6.77 -30.25
C ASP A 364 12.26 7.18 -29.93
N ASN A 365 12.46 8.07 -28.95
CA ASN A 365 13.76 8.49 -28.45
C ASN A 365 13.85 8.21 -26.95
N ARG A 366 14.77 7.33 -26.54
CA ARG A 366 15.05 6.93 -25.18
C ARG A 366 15.34 8.10 -24.22
N ASN A 367 15.91 9.21 -24.72
CA ASN A 367 16.24 10.39 -23.92
C ASN A 367 15.04 11.32 -23.67
N VAL A 368 13.89 11.06 -24.31
CA VAL A 368 12.65 11.80 -24.12
C VAL A 368 11.61 10.86 -23.55
N LEU A 369 11.31 11.01 -22.28
CA LEU A 369 10.38 10.14 -21.54
C LEU A 369 9.00 10.78 -21.44
N ILE A 370 7.95 9.95 -21.55
CA ILE A 370 6.59 10.34 -21.20
C ILE A 370 6.46 10.25 -19.68
N LYS A 371 6.25 11.40 -19.03
CA LYS A 371 6.10 11.47 -17.57
C LYS A 371 4.64 11.41 -17.11
N ALA A 372 3.74 11.93 -17.92
CA ALA A 372 2.31 11.86 -17.63
C ALA A 372 1.50 11.71 -18.91
N LEU A 373 0.47 10.89 -18.83
CA LEU A 373 -0.57 10.73 -19.82
C LEU A 373 -1.90 10.69 -19.08
N LYS A 374 -2.70 11.75 -19.22
CA LYS A 374 -3.93 11.93 -18.44
C LYS A 374 -5.02 12.60 -19.25
N LYS A 375 -6.26 12.59 -18.77
CA LYS A 375 -7.32 13.45 -19.26
C LYS A 375 -7.03 14.90 -18.85
N ALA A 376 -7.36 15.87 -19.72
CA ALA A 376 -7.26 17.29 -19.40
C ALA A 376 -8.28 17.67 -18.31
N GLU A 377 -7.92 18.62 -17.43
CA GLU A 377 -8.78 19.06 -16.32
C GLU A 377 -10.08 19.70 -16.80
N SER A 378 -10.01 20.54 -17.85
CA SER A 378 -11.14 21.37 -18.29
C SER A 378 -11.67 21.05 -19.69
N SER A 379 -11.21 19.97 -20.33
CA SER A 379 -11.64 19.60 -21.69
C SER A 379 -11.63 18.09 -21.91
N ASP A 380 -12.18 17.65 -23.06
CA ASP A 380 -12.19 16.24 -23.48
C ASP A 380 -10.88 15.82 -24.16
N GLU A 381 -9.84 16.65 -24.12
CA GLU A 381 -8.52 16.36 -24.65
C GLU A 381 -7.71 15.48 -23.66
N TYR A 382 -6.61 14.93 -24.16
CA TYR A 382 -5.63 14.23 -23.33
C TYR A 382 -4.37 15.09 -23.21
N VAL A 383 -3.78 15.09 -22.01
CA VAL A 383 -2.51 15.76 -21.72
C VAL A 383 -1.38 14.74 -21.79
N VAL A 384 -0.33 15.10 -22.52
CA VAL A 384 0.92 14.35 -22.60
C VAL A 384 2.04 15.26 -22.11
N ARG A 385 2.72 14.87 -21.05
CA ARG A 385 3.92 15.56 -20.57
C ARG A 385 5.14 14.71 -20.86
N VAL A 386 6.12 15.34 -21.51
CA VAL A 386 7.40 14.71 -21.84
C VAL A 386 8.54 15.53 -21.26
N TYR A 387 9.64 14.87 -20.94
CA TYR A 387 10.83 15.57 -20.49
C TYR A 387 12.10 14.97 -21.09
N GLU A 388 13.14 15.80 -21.21
CA GLU A 388 14.48 15.35 -21.60
C GLU A 388 15.20 14.84 -20.36
N ALA A 389 15.60 13.56 -20.38
CA ALA A 389 16.08 12.84 -19.21
C ALA A 389 17.61 12.74 -19.10
N ALA A 390 18.34 12.94 -20.19
CA ALA A 390 19.80 12.79 -20.21
C ALA A 390 20.56 14.03 -19.71
N GLY A 391 19.93 15.23 -19.80
CA GLY A 391 20.49 16.48 -19.30
C GLY A 391 21.64 17.05 -20.15
N LYS A 392 21.90 16.53 -21.34
CA LYS A 392 23.11 16.86 -22.13
C LYS A 392 22.86 17.83 -23.27
N GLN A 393 21.81 17.63 -24.03
CA GLN A 393 21.49 18.43 -25.19
C GLN A 393 19.99 18.35 -25.54
N ALA A 394 19.49 19.30 -26.31
CA ALA A 394 18.12 19.26 -26.79
C ALA A 394 17.87 18.00 -27.61
N GLN A 395 16.72 17.36 -27.37
CA GLN A 395 16.32 16.13 -28.03
C GLN A 395 15.08 16.37 -28.89
N LYS A 396 15.03 15.65 -30.02
CA LYS A 396 13.83 15.52 -30.85
C LYS A 396 13.32 14.10 -30.72
N ALA A 397 11.99 13.95 -30.63
CA ALA A 397 11.32 12.67 -30.59
C ALA A 397 9.95 12.73 -31.25
N SER A 398 9.42 11.59 -31.64
CA SER A 398 8.00 11.45 -31.92
C SER A 398 7.37 10.64 -30.76
N ILE A 399 6.32 11.20 -30.21
CA ILE A 399 5.45 10.42 -29.31
C ILE A 399 4.43 9.70 -30.20
N VAL A 400 4.50 8.39 -30.20
CA VAL A 400 3.69 7.51 -31.03
C VAL A 400 2.53 6.98 -30.25
N PHE A 401 1.30 7.22 -30.70
CA PHE A 401 0.06 6.78 -30.04
C PHE A 401 -0.53 5.57 -30.75
N ALA A 402 -1.39 4.86 -30.04
CA ALA A 402 -2.16 3.74 -30.59
C ALA A 402 -3.19 4.18 -31.65
N ASP A 403 -3.64 5.44 -31.61
CA ASP A 403 -4.67 5.99 -32.49
C ASP A 403 -4.20 7.28 -33.17
N ASN A 404 -4.83 7.62 -34.28
CA ASN A 404 -4.52 8.84 -35.04
C ASN A 404 -4.96 10.08 -34.28
N LEU A 405 -4.15 11.13 -34.36
CA LEU A 405 -4.46 12.46 -33.83
C LEU A 405 -5.32 13.25 -34.84
N VAL A 406 -6.29 13.99 -34.31
CA VAL A 406 -7.07 14.97 -35.08
C VAL A 406 -6.77 16.41 -34.65
N ALA A 407 -6.15 16.60 -33.49
CA ALA A 407 -5.67 17.89 -33.03
C ALA A 407 -4.51 17.70 -32.02
N ALA A 408 -3.58 18.67 -32.05
CA ALA A 408 -2.53 18.78 -31.02
C ALA A 408 -2.14 20.26 -30.84
N VAL A 409 -1.92 20.65 -29.60
CA VAL A 409 -1.42 21.99 -29.21
C VAL A 409 -0.36 21.86 -28.13
N GLU A 410 0.61 22.79 -28.10
CA GLU A 410 1.52 22.94 -26.99
C GLU A 410 0.81 23.72 -25.87
N ALA A 411 0.98 23.29 -24.62
CA ALA A 411 0.37 23.87 -23.43
C ALA A 411 1.43 24.14 -22.33
N ASP A 412 1.10 24.99 -21.39
CA ASP A 412 1.88 25.18 -20.17
C ASP A 412 1.57 24.11 -19.11
N GLY A 413 2.18 24.20 -17.93
CA GLY A 413 1.96 23.27 -16.82
C GLY A 413 0.54 23.28 -16.25
N THR A 414 -0.23 24.38 -16.47
CA THR A 414 -1.64 24.54 -16.10
C THR A 414 -2.62 24.16 -17.20
N GLU A 415 -2.12 23.54 -18.28
CA GLU A 415 -2.87 23.05 -19.45
C GLU A 415 -3.45 24.16 -20.36
N LYS A 416 -3.03 25.42 -20.18
CA LYS A 416 -3.39 26.51 -21.09
C LYS A 416 -2.59 26.39 -22.38
N THR A 417 -3.27 26.51 -23.51
CA THR A 417 -2.63 26.50 -24.82
C THR A 417 -1.69 27.68 -25.00
N ILE A 418 -0.43 27.40 -25.33
CA ILE A 418 0.62 28.42 -25.58
C ILE A 418 1.15 28.42 -27.02
N GLY A 419 0.90 27.36 -27.77
CA GLY A 419 1.41 27.24 -29.14
C GLY A 419 0.76 26.14 -29.94
N LYS A 420 1.16 26.07 -31.20
CA LYS A 420 0.81 24.97 -32.12
C LYS A 420 1.75 23.79 -31.90
N ALA A 421 1.25 22.57 -32.05
CA ALA A 421 2.05 21.37 -32.09
C ALA A 421 2.02 20.75 -33.49
N THR A 422 3.12 20.12 -33.90
CA THR A 422 3.24 19.40 -35.17
C THR A 422 2.90 17.94 -34.97
N PHE A 423 2.02 17.38 -35.77
CA PHE A 423 1.70 15.96 -35.75
C PHE A 423 1.37 15.43 -37.16
N SER A 424 1.51 14.14 -37.34
CA SER A 424 1.14 13.43 -38.58
C SER A 424 0.66 12.03 -38.22
N GLY A 425 -0.56 11.69 -38.64
CA GLY A 425 -1.20 10.42 -38.25
C GLY A 425 -1.26 10.25 -36.71
N ASN A 426 -0.61 9.22 -36.22
CA ASN A 426 -0.53 8.92 -34.81
C ASN A 426 0.76 9.42 -34.12
N ARG A 427 1.52 10.30 -34.76
CA ARG A 427 2.82 10.78 -34.27
C ARG A 427 2.76 12.27 -33.91
N LEU A 428 3.12 12.62 -32.70
CA LEU A 428 3.31 13.98 -32.22
C LEU A 428 4.81 14.28 -32.19
N GLU A 429 5.25 15.27 -32.99
CA GLU A 429 6.66 15.71 -33.00
C GLU A 429 6.94 16.64 -31.82
N VAL A 430 7.97 16.31 -31.05
CA VAL A 430 8.37 17.08 -29.88
C VAL A 430 9.85 17.47 -29.94
N SER A 431 10.17 18.64 -29.40
CA SER A 431 11.55 19.09 -29.22
C SER A 431 11.70 19.61 -27.81
N VAL A 432 12.59 18.99 -27.03
CA VAL A 432 12.73 19.23 -25.58
C VAL A 432 14.16 19.63 -25.27
N ASN A 433 14.34 20.75 -24.59
CA ASN A 433 15.65 21.22 -24.12
C ASN A 433 16.18 20.34 -22.96
N PRO A 434 17.51 20.39 -22.69
CA PRO A 434 18.08 19.66 -21.56
C PRO A 434 17.33 19.90 -20.25
N ASN A 435 17.01 18.83 -19.51
CA ASN A 435 16.34 18.89 -18.21
C ASN A 435 15.03 19.72 -18.22
N SER A 436 14.32 19.75 -19.35
CA SER A 436 13.09 20.52 -19.53
C SER A 436 11.88 19.61 -19.66
N ILE A 437 10.73 20.17 -19.32
CA ILE A 437 9.40 19.54 -19.50
C ILE A 437 8.67 20.27 -20.62
N LYS A 438 7.93 19.50 -21.42
CA LYS A 438 6.97 20.01 -22.39
C LYS A 438 5.62 19.36 -22.16
N THR A 439 4.56 20.15 -22.26
CA THR A 439 3.17 19.69 -22.14
C THR A 439 2.45 19.87 -23.44
N TYR A 440 1.71 18.87 -23.87
CA TYR A 440 0.86 18.90 -25.06
C TYR A 440 -0.54 18.44 -24.72
N LYS A 441 -1.54 19.05 -25.34
CA LYS A 441 -2.91 18.52 -25.37
C LYS A 441 -3.16 17.90 -26.73
N VAL A 442 -3.70 16.70 -26.75
CA VAL A 442 -3.99 15.94 -27.96
C VAL A 442 -5.43 15.44 -27.98
N ARG A 443 -5.99 15.31 -29.18
CA ARG A 443 -7.31 14.69 -29.38
C ARG A 443 -7.19 13.59 -30.43
N PHE A 444 -7.74 12.41 -30.06
CA PHE A 444 -7.71 11.24 -30.91
C PHE A 444 -8.91 11.19 -31.87
N ALA A 445 -8.73 10.51 -32.99
CA ALA A 445 -9.78 10.29 -33.99
C ALA A 445 -10.94 9.45 -33.45
N SER A 446 -10.64 8.44 -32.63
CA SER A 446 -11.60 7.53 -31.99
C SER A 446 -12.00 7.98 -30.59
N ASN A 447 -12.51 9.20 -30.45
CA ASN A 447 -13.01 9.69 -29.15
C ASN A 447 -14.33 9.02 -28.78
N LYS A 448 -14.37 7.68 -28.74
CA LYS A 448 -15.50 6.95 -28.20
C LYS A 448 -15.47 7.08 -26.67
N LYS A 449 -16.34 7.94 -26.13
CA LYS A 449 -16.65 7.91 -24.68
C LYS A 449 -17.13 6.48 -24.39
N VAL A 450 -16.41 5.78 -23.54
CA VAL A 450 -16.94 4.56 -22.91
C VAL A 450 -18.06 5.03 -22.01
N GLN A 451 -19.29 5.02 -22.47
CA GLN A 451 -20.44 5.22 -21.63
C GLN A 451 -20.57 3.94 -20.78
N THR A 452 -20.36 4.10 -19.49
CA THR A 452 -20.79 3.07 -18.52
C THR A 452 -22.30 2.99 -18.67
N VAL A 453 -22.83 1.84 -19.04
CA VAL A 453 -24.26 1.61 -19.04
C VAL A 453 -24.67 1.63 -17.58
N ALA A 454 -25.45 2.64 -17.22
CA ALA A 454 -25.86 2.87 -15.83
C ALA A 454 -27.33 3.25 -15.79
N GLU A 455 -28.07 2.64 -14.87
CA GLU A 455 -29.48 2.87 -14.66
C GLU A 455 -29.75 3.14 -13.18
N PRO A 456 -30.30 4.32 -12.81
CA PRO A 456 -30.70 4.58 -11.44
C PRO A 456 -31.79 3.58 -11.02
N LEU A 457 -31.59 2.94 -9.86
CA LEU A 457 -32.57 2.06 -9.24
C LEU A 457 -33.45 2.88 -8.30
N PRO A 458 -34.78 2.98 -8.52
CA PRO A 458 -35.65 3.69 -7.62
C PRO A 458 -35.65 3.12 -6.21
N LEU A 459 -35.59 3.98 -5.20
CA LEU A 459 -35.65 3.60 -3.79
C LEU A 459 -36.98 4.05 -3.17
N VAL A 460 -37.49 3.30 -2.21
CA VAL A 460 -38.62 3.68 -1.37
C VAL A 460 -38.06 4.30 -0.10
N TYR A 461 -38.06 5.62 -0.05
CA TYR A 461 -37.55 6.36 1.08
C TYR A 461 -38.50 6.33 2.28
N ASP A 462 -37.96 6.24 3.49
CA ASP A 462 -38.66 6.18 4.76
C ASP A 462 -38.09 7.09 5.85
N LYS A 463 -37.07 7.89 5.49
CA LYS A 463 -36.38 8.78 6.42
C LYS A 463 -36.16 10.15 5.78
N LYS A 464 -36.38 11.23 6.57
CA LYS A 464 -36.05 12.60 6.20
C LYS A 464 -34.66 12.92 6.71
N CYS A 465 -33.71 12.97 5.79
CA CYS A 465 -32.29 13.11 6.08
C CYS A 465 -31.75 14.53 5.85
N PHE A 466 -32.41 15.30 4.98
CA PHE A 466 -31.99 16.61 4.53
C PHE A 466 -32.96 17.68 5.03
N SER A 467 -32.44 18.81 5.52
CA SER A 467 -33.23 19.98 5.86
C SER A 467 -32.71 21.21 5.12
N TRP A 468 -33.64 22.12 4.76
CA TRP A 468 -33.30 23.37 4.12
C TRP A 468 -33.00 24.47 5.15
N ASN A 469 -32.28 25.48 4.73
CA ASN A 469 -31.79 26.58 5.56
C ASN A 469 -32.93 27.28 6.30
N GLU A 470 -34.14 27.40 5.69
CA GLU A 470 -35.31 28.01 6.28
C GLU A 470 -35.97 27.13 7.36
N PHE A 471 -35.73 25.82 7.35
CA PHE A 471 -36.42 24.86 8.24
C PHE A 471 -35.39 23.79 8.73
N LYS A 472 -34.32 24.21 9.37
CA LYS A 472 -33.20 23.36 9.78
C LYS A 472 -33.62 22.20 10.72
N ALA A 473 -34.61 22.43 11.58
CA ALA A 473 -35.16 21.39 12.47
C ALA A 473 -36.12 20.41 11.80
N ALA A 474 -36.40 20.55 10.49
CA ALA A 474 -37.40 19.74 9.81
C ALA A 474 -36.95 18.30 9.52
N ALA A 475 -35.68 17.97 9.67
CA ALA A 475 -35.14 16.65 9.44
C ALA A 475 -34.30 16.18 10.64
N ASN A 476 -34.21 14.86 10.77
CA ASN A 476 -33.43 14.18 11.79
C ASN A 476 -32.73 12.98 11.17
N PHE A 477 -31.51 13.19 10.73
CA PHE A 477 -30.70 12.08 10.25
C PHE A 477 -30.13 11.28 11.43
N GLU A 478 -29.53 11.98 12.40
CA GLU A 478 -28.97 11.39 13.62
C GLU A 478 -29.04 12.41 14.76
N SER A 479 -29.63 12.04 15.91
CA SER A 479 -29.64 12.81 17.16
C SER A 479 -30.02 14.29 17.02
N GLY A 480 -30.99 14.61 16.13
CA GLY A 480 -31.45 15.99 15.87
C GLY A 480 -30.64 16.74 14.81
N TYR A 481 -29.66 16.09 14.20
CA TYR A 481 -28.86 16.68 13.12
C TYR A 481 -29.30 16.15 11.75
N SER A 482 -29.01 16.93 10.71
CA SER A 482 -29.32 16.58 9.33
C SER A 482 -28.31 17.17 8.35
N TYR A 483 -28.31 16.66 7.13
CA TYR A 483 -27.54 17.26 6.05
C TYR A 483 -28.16 18.61 5.61
N ALA A 484 -27.32 19.56 5.22
CA ALA A 484 -27.75 20.82 4.61
C ALA A 484 -28.19 20.57 3.15
N ALA A 485 -29.50 20.57 2.89
CA ALA A 485 -30.09 20.23 1.61
C ALA A 485 -29.61 21.12 0.46
N GLU A 486 -29.35 22.40 0.73
CA GLU A 486 -28.86 23.38 -0.23
C GLU A 486 -27.47 23.07 -0.80
N LEU A 487 -26.68 22.24 -0.10
CA LEU A 487 -25.36 21.80 -0.55
C LEU A 487 -25.41 20.51 -1.36
N ILE A 488 -26.53 19.79 -1.35
CA ILE A 488 -26.64 18.49 -1.99
C ILE A 488 -27.14 18.62 -3.44
N PRO A 489 -26.37 18.23 -4.43
CA PRO A 489 -26.81 18.25 -5.82
C PRO A 489 -27.84 17.13 -6.04
N ALA A 490 -28.86 17.39 -6.86
CA ALA A 490 -29.86 16.38 -7.23
C ALA A 490 -29.28 15.25 -8.08
N GLU A 491 -28.21 15.51 -8.80
CA GLU A 491 -27.45 14.54 -9.58
C GLU A 491 -25.95 14.69 -9.32
N MET A 492 -25.26 13.58 -9.16
CA MET A 492 -23.78 13.59 -9.04
C MET A 492 -23.18 12.42 -9.80
N ASN A 493 -21.98 12.64 -10.32
CA ASN A 493 -21.18 11.59 -10.93
C ASN A 493 -19.98 11.28 -10.04
N VAL A 494 -19.92 10.08 -9.52
CA VAL A 494 -18.83 9.64 -8.63
C VAL A 494 -17.97 8.60 -9.36
N HIS A 495 -16.84 9.04 -9.88
CA HIS A 495 -15.91 8.22 -10.66
C HIS A 495 -16.60 7.43 -11.79
N GLY A 496 -17.40 8.14 -12.60
CA GLY A 496 -18.07 7.57 -13.75
C GLY A 496 -19.41 6.89 -13.47
N VAL A 497 -19.83 6.82 -12.20
CA VAL A 497 -21.14 6.28 -11.80
C VAL A 497 -22.10 7.44 -11.51
N PRO A 498 -23.19 7.62 -12.29
CA PRO A 498 -24.20 8.65 -12.05
C PRO A 498 -25.14 8.23 -10.93
N PHE A 499 -25.48 9.16 -10.06
CA PHE A 499 -26.48 8.98 -9.01
C PHE A 499 -27.53 10.09 -9.08
N LYS A 500 -28.76 9.74 -8.79
CA LYS A 500 -29.87 10.68 -8.61
C LYS A 500 -30.29 10.65 -7.15
N LEU A 501 -30.30 11.82 -6.51
CA LEU A 501 -30.72 11.99 -5.13
C LEU A 501 -32.08 12.69 -5.10
N GLU A 502 -32.92 12.28 -4.15
CA GLU A 502 -34.14 13.03 -3.85
C GLU A 502 -33.82 14.14 -2.85
N THR A 503 -33.91 15.39 -3.28
CA THR A 503 -33.54 16.56 -2.46
C THR A 503 -34.74 17.45 -2.11
N ARG A 504 -35.90 17.23 -2.74
CA ARG A 504 -37.07 18.12 -2.63
C ARG A 504 -38.22 17.54 -1.83
N GLU A 505 -38.33 16.20 -1.82
CA GLU A 505 -39.39 15.51 -1.12
C GLU A 505 -39.12 15.41 0.39
N GLU A 506 -40.13 15.14 1.18
CA GLU A 506 -39.99 14.99 2.62
C GLU A 506 -39.13 13.79 3.02
N LEU A 507 -39.23 12.71 2.27
CA LEU A 507 -38.45 11.49 2.52
C LEU A 507 -37.39 11.34 1.43
N ASN A 508 -36.15 11.26 1.82
CA ASN A 508 -34.98 11.32 0.92
C ASN A 508 -33.85 10.37 1.33
N GLY A 509 -34.10 9.47 2.25
CA GLY A 509 -33.20 8.38 2.64
C GLY A 509 -33.99 7.11 2.95
N MET A 510 -33.40 5.96 2.71
CA MET A 510 -33.93 4.64 3.02
C MET A 510 -33.10 3.99 4.11
N ALA A 511 -33.66 3.80 5.30
CA ALA A 511 -33.00 3.05 6.37
C ALA A 511 -33.02 1.55 6.06
N CYS A 512 -31.90 0.88 6.26
CA CYS A 512 -31.81 -0.57 6.11
C CYS A 512 -32.48 -1.28 7.29
N LYS A 513 -33.47 -2.11 6.99
CA LYS A 513 -34.29 -2.87 7.97
C LYS A 513 -34.52 -4.29 7.46
N GLY A 514 -33.56 -4.91 6.80
CA GLY A 514 -33.77 -6.18 6.10
C GLY A 514 -34.65 -6.05 4.84
N ASN A 515 -34.87 -4.85 4.35
CA ASN A 515 -35.70 -4.59 3.17
C ASN A 515 -35.10 -5.27 1.93
N VAL A 516 -35.95 -5.56 0.96
CA VAL A 516 -35.55 -6.18 -0.29
C VAL A 516 -35.65 -5.15 -1.43
N LEU A 517 -34.53 -4.90 -2.09
CA LEU A 517 -34.50 -4.15 -3.34
C LEU A 517 -34.74 -5.12 -4.49
N LYS A 518 -35.86 -4.97 -5.22
CA LYS A 518 -36.13 -5.72 -6.42
C LYS A 518 -35.32 -5.16 -7.58
N LEU A 519 -34.67 -6.04 -8.33
CA LEU A 519 -33.97 -5.71 -9.55
C LEU A 519 -34.91 -5.81 -10.75
N PRO A 520 -34.66 -5.14 -11.89
CA PRO A 520 -35.41 -5.31 -13.13
C PRO A 520 -35.53 -6.79 -13.53
N ALA A 521 -36.63 -7.18 -14.12
CA ALA A 521 -36.94 -8.58 -14.43
C ALA A 521 -35.87 -9.28 -15.30
N ASP A 522 -35.29 -8.54 -16.23
CA ASP A 522 -34.22 -9.01 -17.11
C ASP A 522 -32.86 -8.31 -16.75
N CYS A 523 -32.55 -8.23 -15.46
CA CYS A 523 -31.35 -7.57 -15.00
C CYS A 523 -30.10 -8.24 -15.57
N THR A 524 -29.42 -7.55 -16.48
CA THR A 524 -28.15 -7.96 -17.06
C THR A 524 -26.97 -7.26 -16.39
N TYR A 525 -27.25 -6.31 -15.49
CA TYR A 525 -26.23 -5.59 -14.74
C TYR A 525 -25.52 -6.52 -13.76
N ASN A 526 -24.22 -6.31 -13.62
CA ASN A 526 -23.38 -7.14 -12.75
C ASN A 526 -22.95 -6.44 -11.46
N ARG A 527 -23.38 -5.16 -11.26
CA ARG A 527 -23.08 -4.40 -10.05
C ARG A 527 -24.16 -3.39 -9.70
N LEU A 528 -24.46 -3.29 -8.41
CA LEU A 528 -25.24 -2.22 -7.81
C LEU A 528 -24.30 -1.31 -7.02
N TYR A 529 -24.24 -0.04 -7.40
CA TYR A 529 -23.60 0.99 -6.56
C TYR A 529 -24.65 1.68 -5.70
N ILE A 530 -24.30 1.94 -4.45
CA ILE A 530 -25.12 2.69 -3.50
C ILE A 530 -24.35 3.86 -2.93
N LEU A 531 -25.07 4.96 -2.67
CA LEU A 531 -24.62 6.04 -1.80
C LEU A 531 -25.23 5.83 -0.43
N ALA A 532 -24.40 5.68 0.60
CA ALA A 532 -24.86 5.42 1.95
C ALA A 532 -23.98 6.11 2.99
N ALA A 533 -24.53 6.28 4.19
CA ALA A 533 -23.78 6.70 5.38
C ALA A 533 -24.44 6.11 6.64
N ALA A 534 -23.66 5.99 7.72
CA ALA A 534 -24.21 5.61 9.00
C ALA A 534 -24.81 6.82 9.72
N ALA A 535 -26.07 6.71 10.12
CA ALA A 535 -26.76 7.64 11.00
C ALA A 535 -26.38 7.36 12.46
N SER A 536 -25.08 7.46 12.73
CA SER A 536 -24.43 7.12 14.00
C SER A 536 -23.13 7.91 14.11
N ASP A 537 -22.65 8.12 15.30
CA ASP A 537 -21.31 8.65 15.60
C ASP A 537 -20.20 7.61 15.34
N LYS A 538 -20.57 6.35 15.03
CA LYS A 538 -19.67 5.22 14.80
C LYS A 538 -19.86 4.63 13.42
N ASP A 539 -18.82 3.94 12.96
CA ASP A 539 -18.89 3.09 11.78
C ASP A 539 -19.78 1.88 12.05
N VAL A 540 -20.58 1.49 11.07
CA VAL A 540 -21.63 0.47 11.23
C VAL A 540 -21.43 -0.64 10.22
N LYS A 541 -21.46 -1.88 10.68
CA LYS A 541 -21.38 -3.07 9.85
C LYS A 541 -22.74 -3.38 9.20
N GLY A 542 -22.72 -3.64 7.89
CA GLY A 542 -23.89 -4.10 7.13
C GLY A 542 -23.58 -5.35 6.32
N ILE A 543 -24.53 -6.29 6.27
CA ILE A 543 -24.45 -7.50 5.45
C ILE A 543 -25.50 -7.43 4.36
N PHE A 544 -25.07 -7.28 3.13
CA PHE A 544 -25.89 -7.36 1.92
C PHE A 544 -25.95 -8.81 1.44
N ARG A 545 -27.16 -9.27 0.98
CA ARG A 545 -27.34 -10.62 0.45
C ARG A 545 -27.91 -10.59 -0.96
N VAL A 546 -27.35 -11.38 -1.86
CA VAL A 546 -27.82 -11.56 -3.22
C VAL A 546 -27.91 -13.05 -3.51
N GLY A 547 -29.11 -13.63 -3.39
CA GLY A 547 -29.29 -15.07 -3.40
C GLY A 547 -28.50 -15.76 -2.27
N LYS A 548 -27.60 -16.66 -2.63
CA LYS A 548 -26.72 -17.38 -1.68
C LYS A 548 -25.43 -16.62 -1.31
N TYR A 549 -25.19 -15.46 -1.92
CA TYR A 549 -23.97 -14.69 -1.72
C TYR A 549 -24.19 -13.60 -0.68
N VAL A 550 -23.16 -13.35 0.11
CA VAL A 550 -23.14 -12.28 1.10
C VAL A 550 -21.97 -11.34 0.82
N GLN A 551 -22.16 -10.08 1.13
CA GLN A 551 -21.09 -9.08 1.10
C GLN A 551 -21.19 -8.22 2.35
N GLU A 552 -20.14 -8.23 3.13
CA GLU A 552 -19.99 -7.38 4.30
C GLU A 552 -19.46 -6.01 3.90
N VAL A 553 -20.06 -4.95 4.44
CA VAL A 553 -19.66 -3.56 4.21
C VAL A 553 -19.61 -2.85 5.54
N ILE A 554 -18.51 -2.13 5.80
CA ILE A 554 -18.43 -1.18 6.92
C ILE A 554 -18.83 0.18 6.37
N VAL A 555 -19.95 0.72 6.87
CA VAL A 555 -20.46 2.03 6.49
C VAL A 555 -20.00 3.05 7.53
N PRO A 556 -19.14 4.01 7.18
CA PRO A 556 -18.63 4.99 8.12
C PRO A 556 -19.71 5.95 8.60
N SER A 557 -19.48 6.51 9.80
CA SER A 557 -20.26 7.66 10.32
C SER A 557 -20.36 8.76 9.26
N TYR A 558 -21.56 9.35 9.17
CA TYR A 558 -21.86 10.44 8.21
C TYR A 558 -21.10 11.73 8.52
N THR A 559 -20.56 11.89 9.71
CA THR A 559 -19.91 13.11 10.19
C THR A 559 -18.53 12.87 10.76
N GLY A 560 -17.83 13.93 11.13
CA GLY A 560 -16.50 13.91 11.71
C GLY A 560 -15.40 14.40 10.76
N PHE A 561 -14.15 14.24 11.17
CA PHE A 561 -13.00 14.70 10.39
C PHE A 561 -12.39 13.57 9.58
N ILE A 562 -11.79 13.93 8.45
CA ILE A 562 -10.91 13.06 7.67
C ILE A 562 -9.50 13.64 7.76
N GLY A 563 -8.62 12.99 8.54
CA GLY A 563 -7.20 13.33 8.59
C GLY A 563 -6.87 14.73 9.14
N GLN A 564 -7.68 15.30 10.01
CA GLN A 564 -7.44 16.63 10.58
C GLN A 564 -6.77 16.56 11.94
N TRP A 565 -5.70 17.36 12.11
CA TRP A 565 -4.95 17.49 13.36
C TRP A 565 -5.51 18.56 14.29
N GLY A 566 -5.37 18.31 15.60
CA GLY A 566 -5.47 19.35 16.62
C GLY A 566 -6.82 20.02 16.77
N HIS A 567 -7.89 19.46 16.24
CA HIS A 567 -9.23 19.97 16.51
C HIS A 567 -9.67 19.63 17.93
N THR A 568 -10.36 20.54 18.58
CA THR A 568 -10.84 20.33 19.96
C THR A 568 -11.64 19.04 20.07
N GLY A 569 -11.19 18.10 20.92
CA GLY A 569 -11.75 16.77 21.09
C GLY A 569 -11.24 15.72 20.11
N HIS A 570 -10.38 16.07 19.15
CA HIS A 570 -9.77 15.18 18.18
C HIS A 570 -8.26 15.38 18.19
N THR A 571 -7.54 14.53 18.88
CA THR A 571 -6.07 14.60 18.97
C THR A 571 -5.38 14.02 17.75
N GLU A 572 -6.07 13.18 17.01
CA GLU A 572 -5.52 12.48 15.83
C GLU A 572 -6.55 12.40 14.71
N GLY A 573 -6.07 12.54 13.47
CA GLY A 573 -6.86 12.28 12.28
C GLY A 573 -6.96 10.78 12.01
N TYR A 574 -8.10 10.31 11.55
CA TYR A 574 -8.26 8.98 11.01
C TYR A 574 -8.89 9.04 9.62
N LEU A 575 -8.58 8.06 8.78
CA LEU A 575 -9.20 7.94 7.46
C LEU A 575 -10.44 7.06 7.56
N LYS A 576 -11.56 7.56 7.03
CA LYS A 576 -12.74 6.73 6.79
C LYS A 576 -12.42 5.72 5.67
N ASP A 577 -12.51 4.42 5.98
CA ASP A 577 -12.16 3.34 5.04
C ASP A 577 -13.29 3.07 4.04
N ALA A 578 -13.67 4.11 3.30
CA ALA A 578 -14.69 4.05 2.26
C ALA A 578 -14.46 5.12 1.20
N GLU A 579 -15.00 4.92 0.00
CA GLU A 579 -14.92 5.90 -1.09
C GLU A 579 -15.86 7.06 -0.81
N VAL A 580 -15.30 8.25 -0.56
CA VAL A 580 -16.08 9.47 -0.31
C VAL A 580 -16.71 9.95 -1.62
N ALA A 581 -18.03 10.04 -1.64
CA ALA A 581 -18.81 10.51 -2.78
C ALA A 581 -19.24 11.98 -2.64
N TYR A 582 -19.48 12.42 -1.41
CA TYR A 582 -19.95 13.77 -1.09
C TYR A 582 -19.33 14.27 0.21
N VAL A 583 -19.01 15.56 0.26
CA VAL A 583 -18.56 16.27 1.46
C VAL A 583 -19.36 17.55 1.59
N GLY A 584 -20.10 17.70 2.69
CA GLY A 584 -20.74 18.95 3.10
C GLY A 584 -19.90 19.68 4.15
N THR A 585 -19.89 21.01 4.12
CA THR A 585 -19.06 21.85 5.01
C THR A 585 -19.62 21.99 6.43
N HIS A 586 -20.89 21.65 6.62
CA HIS A 586 -21.59 21.74 7.91
C HIS A 586 -22.81 20.81 7.91
N ARG A 587 -23.36 20.60 9.09
CA ARG A 587 -24.67 19.97 9.29
C ARG A 587 -25.65 20.96 9.91
N HIS A 588 -26.94 20.73 9.73
CA HIS A 588 -28.00 21.47 10.38
C HIS A 588 -28.35 20.89 11.75
N SER A 589 -28.77 21.73 12.66
CA SER A 589 -29.42 21.38 13.91
C SER A 589 -30.65 22.29 14.13
N GLY A 590 -31.48 21.96 15.09
CA GLY A 590 -32.62 22.83 15.48
C GLY A 590 -32.21 24.23 15.95
N GLU A 591 -30.97 24.40 16.36
CA GLU A 591 -30.39 25.66 16.84
C GLU A 591 -29.64 26.46 15.75
N GLY A 592 -29.40 25.86 14.58
CA GLY A 592 -28.66 26.47 13.47
C GLY A 592 -27.64 25.57 12.81
N ASP A 593 -26.75 26.17 12.02
CA ASP A 593 -25.65 25.49 11.41
C ASP A 593 -24.59 25.11 12.43
N GLN A 594 -24.02 23.93 12.25
CA GLN A 594 -22.82 23.52 12.94
C GLN A 594 -21.65 23.53 11.97
N PRO A 595 -20.92 24.66 11.87
CA PRO A 595 -19.79 24.78 10.95
C PRO A 595 -18.67 23.85 11.38
N TYR A 596 -17.95 23.34 10.38
CA TYR A 596 -16.86 22.36 10.52
C TYR A 596 -17.26 20.97 11.02
N GLU A 597 -18.54 20.73 11.29
CA GLU A 597 -19.09 19.39 11.44
C GLU A 597 -19.41 18.85 10.03
N PHE A 598 -18.38 18.36 9.36
CA PHE A 598 -18.46 17.89 7.99
C PHE A 598 -19.44 16.72 7.86
N THR A 599 -20.12 16.65 6.72
CA THR A 599 -21.05 15.55 6.42
C THR A 599 -20.61 14.81 5.16
N TYR A 600 -20.74 13.49 5.17
CA TYR A 600 -20.24 12.62 4.10
C TYR A 600 -21.31 11.67 3.60
N MET A 601 -21.27 11.36 2.29
CA MET A 601 -21.88 10.16 1.73
C MET A 601 -20.76 9.32 1.10
N PHE A 602 -20.88 8.02 1.23
CA PHE A 602 -19.89 7.07 0.74
C PHE A 602 -20.48 6.20 -0.37
N LYS A 603 -19.65 5.87 -1.36
CA LYS A 603 -20.04 4.96 -2.44
C LYS A 603 -19.59 3.54 -2.11
N PHE A 604 -20.48 2.60 -2.23
CA PHE A 604 -20.23 1.17 -2.10
C PHE A 604 -20.64 0.41 -3.35
N ALA A 605 -19.95 -0.68 -3.63
CA ALA A 605 -20.24 -1.59 -4.73
C ALA A 605 -20.75 -2.91 -4.17
N ILE A 606 -21.93 -3.35 -4.63
CA ILE A 606 -22.51 -4.66 -4.35
C ILE A 606 -22.49 -5.46 -5.65
N ASP A 607 -21.78 -6.57 -5.66
CA ASP A 607 -21.69 -7.41 -6.85
C ASP A 607 -22.98 -8.21 -7.06
N LEU A 608 -23.44 -8.23 -8.31
CA LEU A 608 -24.64 -8.94 -8.71
C LEU A 608 -24.24 -10.19 -9.52
N PRO A 609 -24.52 -11.41 -9.01
CA PRO A 609 -24.34 -12.63 -9.79
C PRO A 609 -25.32 -12.67 -10.98
N GLU A 610 -24.99 -13.48 -11.98
CA GLU A 610 -25.89 -13.69 -13.11
C GLU A 610 -27.31 -14.08 -12.63
N LYS A 611 -28.31 -13.46 -13.22
CA LYS A 611 -29.74 -13.68 -12.91
C LYS A 611 -30.13 -13.26 -11.49
N ALA A 612 -29.44 -12.33 -10.89
CA ALA A 612 -29.87 -11.73 -9.63
C ALA A 612 -31.22 -11.03 -9.83
N THR A 613 -32.16 -11.28 -8.93
CA THR A 613 -33.53 -10.71 -8.98
C THR A 613 -33.81 -9.73 -7.86
N GLU A 614 -32.96 -9.77 -6.82
CA GLU A 614 -33.12 -8.92 -5.63
C GLU A 614 -31.85 -8.81 -4.85
N VAL A 615 -31.75 -7.75 -4.05
CA VAL A 615 -30.72 -7.53 -3.03
C VAL A 615 -31.42 -7.36 -1.68
N VAL A 616 -31.08 -8.22 -0.72
CA VAL A 616 -31.53 -8.06 0.67
C VAL A 616 -30.57 -7.13 1.38
N LEU A 617 -31.09 -6.02 1.89
CA LEU A 617 -30.32 -5.02 2.61
C LEU A 617 -30.01 -5.47 4.04
N PRO A 618 -28.99 -4.89 4.68
CA PRO A 618 -28.70 -5.15 6.10
C PRO A 618 -29.93 -4.91 6.99
N ASP A 619 -30.09 -5.69 8.04
CA ASP A 619 -31.05 -5.40 9.11
C ASP A 619 -30.38 -4.50 10.17
N ASN A 620 -30.10 -3.26 9.78
CA ASN A 620 -29.49 -2.24 10.62
C ASN A 620 -29.98 -0.85 10.18
N LYS A 621 -30.92 -0.28 10.92
CA LYS A 621 -31.57 1.01 10.65
C LYS A 621 -30.63 2.21 10.62
N ASP A 622 -29.44 2.07 11.20
CA ASP A 622 -28.43 3.15 11.24
C ASP A 622 -27.68 3.24 9.90
N ILE A 623 -27.80 2.25 9.01
CA ILE A 623 -27.34 2.37 7.63
C ILE A 623 -28.45 2.99 6.80
N VAL A 624 -28.17 4.14 6.20
CA VAL A 624 -29.11 4.87 5.35
C VAL A 624 -28.57 4.97 3.93
N ILE A 625 -29.40 4.58 2.96
CA ILE A 625 -29.09 4.65 1.53
C ILE A 625 -29.79 5.85 0.91
N PHE A 626 -29.06 6.71 0.21
CA PHE A 626 -29.59 7.93 -0.44
C PHE A 626 -29.87 7.74 -1.93
N ALA A 627 -29.07 6.92 -2.60
CA ALA A 627 -29.25 6.63 -4.03
C ALA A 627 -28.66 5.26 -4.37
N ALA A 628 -29.17 4.67 -5.43
CA ALA A 628 -28.69 3.40 -5.97
C ALA A 628 -28.64 3.47 -7.50
N THR A 629 -27.62 2.84 -8.10
CA THR A 629 -27.41 2.80 -9.55
C THR A 629 -26.90 1.43 -9.97
N LEU A 630 -27.60 0.80 -10.89
CA LEU A 630 -27.17 -0.42 -11.56
C LEU A 630 -26.16 -0.10 -12.66
N THR A 631 -25.12 -0.91 -12.75
CA THR A 631 -24.10 -0.74 -13.80
C THR A 631 -23.65 -2.08 -14.35
N ASP A 632 -23.19 -2.04 -15.59
CA ASP A 632 -22.44 -3.14 -16.19
C ASP A 632 -20.96 -2.76 -16.23
N VAL A 633 -20.18 -3.33 -15.32
CA VAL A 633 -18.74 -3.06 -15.20
C VAL A 633 -17.95 -4.31 -15.56
N ALA A 634 -16.98 -4.15 -16.42
CA ALA A 634 -16.09 -5.25 -16.83
C ALA A 634 -15.20 -5.76 -15.66
N ALA A 635 -15.18 -5.03 -14.54
CA ALA A 635 -14.23 -5.23 -13.44
C ALA A 635 -14.64 -6.33 -12.44
N THR A 636 -15.86 -6.87 -12.48
CA THR A 636 -16.30 -7.91 -11.51
C THR A 636 -15.51 -9.22 -11.62
N SER A 637 -14.90 -9.49 -12.77
CA SER A 637 -14.05 -10.66 -13.01
C SER A 637 -12.55 -10.35 -12.94
N VAL A 638 -12.18 -9.13 -12.55
CA VAL A 638 -10.78 -8.68 -12.46
C VAL A 638 -10.36 -8.66 -11.01
N CYS A 639 -9.34 -9.45 -10.68
CA CYS A 639 -8.79 -9.50 -9.33
C CYS A 639 -7.33 -9.06 -9.33
N PRO A 640 -6.92 -8.16 -8.42
CA PRO A 640 -5.51 -7.87 -8.23
C PRO A 640 -4.72 -9.16 -7.95
N ALA A 641 -3.65 -9.35 -8.68
CA ALA A 641 -2.70 -10.46 -8.52
C ALA A 641 -1.32 -9.94 -8.09
N SER A 642 -1.21 -8.68 -7.78
CA SER A 642 -0.07 -8.01 -7.15
C SER A 642 -0.61 -6.93 -6.21
N GLU A 643 0.23 -6.48 -5.29
CA GLU A 643 -0.13 -5.40 -4.38
C GLU A 643 -0.48 -4.12 -5.14
N LEU A 644 -1.63 -3.54 -4.77
CA LEU A 644 -2.09 -2.23 -5.23
C LEU A 644 -2.12 -1.25 -4.05
N PHE A 645 -3.15 -0.40 -4.01
CA PHE A 645 -3.46 0.38 -2.82
C PHE A 645 -4.18 -0.50 -1.79
N ARG A 646 -3.97 -0.19 -0.51
CA ARG A 646 -4.52 -0.97 0.62
C ARG A 646 -6.02 -1.22 0.53
N THR A 647 -6.81 -0.25 0.07
CA THR A 647 -8.25 -0.35 -0.11
C THR A 647 -8.68 -1.06 -1.40
N ALA A 648 -7.81 -1.11 -2.41
CA ALA A 648 -8.08 -1.68 -3.72
C ALA A 648 -7.67 -3.16 -3.86
N ASN A 649 -6.95 -3.71 -2.88
CA ASN A 649 -6.46 -5.10 -2.93
C ASN A 649 -7.55 -6.16 -2.69
N LYS A 650 -8.80 -5.73 -2.45
CA LYS A 650 -9.92 -6.66 -2.28
C LYS A 650 -10.42 -7.09 -3.65
N CYS A 651 -10.32 -8.37 -3.93
CA CYS A 651 -11.06 -8.96 -5.04
C CYS A 651 -12.54 -9.04 -4.65
N ASN A 652 -13.40 -8.34 -5.41
CA ASN A 652 -14.83 -8.42 -5.22
C ASN A 652 -15.32 -9.77 -5.80
N ARG A 653 -15.11 -10.86 -5.08
CA ARG A 653 -15.67 -12.15 -5.40
C ARG A 653 -16.85 -12.42 -4.50
N TYR A 654 -17.87 -13.07 -5.07
CA TYR A 654 -18.99 -13.58 -4.31
C TYR A 654 -18.50 -14.51 -3.22
N GLN A 655 -18.71 -14.14 -1.98
CA GLN A 655 -18.51 -15.03 -0.84
C GLN A 655 -19.83 -15.77 -0.61
N THR A 656 -19.80 -17.08 -0.56
CA THR A 656 -20.91 -17.86 0.00
C THR A 656 -20.82 -17.76 1.52
N GLU A 657 -21.96 -17.67 2.20
CA GLU A 657 -22.01 -17.88 3.65
C GLU A 657 -21.33 -19.23 3.92
N SER A 658 -20.06 -19.21 4.33
CA SER A 658 -19.41 -20.41 4.81
C SER A 658 -19.91 -20.65 6.22
N SER A 659 -20.48 -21.80 6.45
CA SER A 659 -20.90 -22.28 7.78
C SER A 659 -19.72 -22.70 8.66
N THR A 660 -18.49 -22.32 8.35
CA THR A 660 -17.34 -22.48 9.23
C THR A 660 -17.26 -21.27 10.14
N GLU A 661 -18.07 -21.23 11.18
CA GLU A 661 -17.75 -20.48 12.38
C GLU A 661 -16.35 -20.95 12.83
N ARG A 662 -15.37 -20.05 12.76
CA ARG A 662 -14.08 -20.28 13.41
C ARG A 662 -14.37 -20.36 14.92
N VAL A 663 -14.09 -21.50 15.51
CA VAL A 663 -14.34 -21.70 16.93
C VAL A 663 -13.19 -21.04 17.71
N ASN A 664 -13.54 -20.06 18.54
CA ASN A 664 -12.58 -19.46 19.47
C ASN A 664 -12.14 -20.53 20.49
N ILE A 665 -10.83 -20.76 20.59
CA ILE A 665 -10.28 -21.73 21.54
C ILE A 665 -9.92 -21.14 22.90
N LEU A 666 -9.82 -19.79 23.01
CA LEU A 666 -9.50 -19.13 24.28
C LEU A 666 -10.69 -19.16 25.25
N LYS A 667 -10.37 -19.30 26.54
CA LYS A 667 -11.31 -19.26 27.66
C LYS A 667 -10.71 -18.53 28.84
N GLN A 668 -11.56 -18.03 29.73
CA GLN A 668 -11.17 -17.28 30.92
C GLN A 668 -10.18 -18.02 31.83
N ASP A 669 -10.38 -19.33 32.00
CA ASP A 669 -9.54 -20.20 32.85
C ASP A 669 -8.14 -20.48 32.25
N MET A 670 -7.90 -20.10 31.01
CA MET A 670 -6.59 -20.21 30.35
C MET A 670 -5.64 -19.05 30.66
N VAL A 671 -6.14 -17.94 31.22
CA VAL A 671 -5.30 -16.80 31.62
C VAL A 671 -4.37 -17.20 32.75
N MET A 672 -3.05 -17.22 32.50
CA MET A 672 -2.05 -17.67 33.48
C MET A 672 -1.13 -16.55 34.01
N GLY A 673 -1.04 -15.44 33.32
CA GLY A 673 -0.21 -14.29 33.64
C GLY A 673 -0.63 -13.01 32.94
N TYR A 674 -0.30 -11.86 33.50
CA TYR A 674 -0.60 -10.55 32.89
C TYR A 674 0.23 -9.44 33.54
N SER A 675 0.36 -8.31 32.82
CA SER A 675 1.09 -7.14 33.31
C SER A 675 0.34 -6.43 34.47
N SER A 676 -0.92 -6.04 34.23
CA SER A 676 -1.74 -5.32 35.20
C SER A 676 -3.21 -5.29 34.80
N TYR A 677 -4.06 -4.77 35.67
CA TYR A 677 -5.44 -4.37 35.38
C TYR A 677 -5.88 -3.22 36.30
N VAL A 678 -6.86 -2.45 35.87
CA VAL A 678 -7.32 -1.25 36.61
C VAL A 678 -8.17 -1.60 37.80
N ASN A 679 -9.11 -2.55 37.66
CA ASN A 679 -10.04 -2.96 38.72
C ASN A 679 -10.59 -4.37 38.48
N GLU A 680 -11.30 -4.93 39.44
CA GLU A 680 -11.84 -6.29 39.41
C GLU A 680 -12.83 -6.58 38.27
N LYS A 681 -13.45 -5.54 37.68
CA LYS A 681 -14.38 -5.66 36.53
C LYS A 681 -13.72 -5.54 35.17
N GLU A 682 -12.43 -5.26 35.14
CA GLU A 682 -11.65 -5.04 33.90
C GLU A 682 -10.37 -5.90 33.91
N LYS A 683 -10.47 -7.13 34.42
CA LYS A 683 -9.39 -8.13 34.45
C LYS A 683 -9.12 -8.71 33.04
N PRO A 684 -7.91 -9.22 32.76
CA PRO A 684 -7.60 -9.90 31.51
C PRO A 684 -8.55 -11.03 31.12
N ALA A 685 -9.14 -11.74 32.09
CA ALA A 685 -10.11 -12.80 31.81
C ALA A 685 -11.37 -12.31 31.07
N PHE A 686 -11.71 -11.03 31.21
CA PHE A 686 -12.88 -10.42 30.54
C PHE A 686 -12.65 -10.07 29.06
N MET A 687 -11.45 -10.24 28.55
CA MET A 687 -11.21 -10.11 27.11
C MET A 687 -11.28 -11.45 26.36
N VAL A 688 -11.64 -12.54 27.04
CA VAL A 688 -11.78 -13.89 26.48
C VAL A 688 -13.00 -14.63 27.05
N ASP A 689 -14.04 -13.88 27.47
CA ASP A 689 -15.25 -14.42 28.05
C ASP A 689 -16.42 -14.59 27.06
N GLY A 690 -16.23 -14.10 25.83
CA GLY A 690 -17.24 -14.15 24.77
C GLY A 690 -18.31 -13.06 24.89
N ASP A 691 -18.15 -12.09 25.81
CA ASP A 691 -19.05 -10.95 25.97
C ASP A 691 -18.39 -9.67 25.48
N GLU A 692 -18.79 -9.20 24.29
CA GLU A 692 -18.27 -7.96 23.69
C GLU A 692 -18.61 -6.67 24.49
N ASN A 693 -19.24 -6.77 25.68
CA ASN A 693 -19.51 -5.64 26.58
C ASN A 693 -18.58 -5.59 27.80
N THR A 694 -17.80 -6.63 28.02
CA THR A 694 -16.75 -6.67 29.04
C THR A 694 -15.38 -6.45 28.43
N LYS A 695 -14.36 -6.10 29.21
CA LYS A 695 -13.02 -5.80 28.67
C LYS A 695 -11.91 -6.01 29.67
N TRP A 696 -10.71 -6.14 29.15
CA TRP A 696 -9.48 -5.89 29.90
C TRP A 696 -9.07 -4.43 29.76
N CYS A 697 -8.78 -3.78 30.91
CA CYS A 697 -8.18 -2.46 30.93
C CYS A 697 -6.99 -2.46 31.88
N ALA A 698 -5.83 -1.96 31.40
CA ALA A 698 -4.63 -1.77 32.22
C ALA A 698 -4.03 -0.40 31.99
N ILE A 699 -3.54 0.21 33.08
CA ILE A 699 -2.83 1.49 33.11
C ILE A 699 -1.58 1.25 33.94
N ALA A 700 -0.43 1.09 33.33
CA ALA A 700 0.84 0.84 34.05
C ALA A 700 2.03 1.15 33.14
N GLU A 701 3.22 0.83 33.61
CA GLU A 701 4.42 0.84 32.77
C GLU A 701 4.29 -0.16 31.61
N MET A 702 4.70 0.26 30.44
CA MET A 702 4.74 -0.54 29.21
C MET A 702 5.90 -1.56 29.24
N PRO A 703 5.85 -2.67 28.51
CA PRO A 703 4.73 -3.15 27.69
C PRO A 703 3.64 -3.87 28.51
N HIS A 704 2.41 -3.89 27.96
CA HIS A 704 1.35 -4.68 28.55
C HIS A 704 1.30 -6.08 27.94
N TYR A 705 0.96 -7.10 28.73
CA TYR A 705 0.82 -8.46 28.22
C TYR A 705 -0.24 -9.28 28.97
N VAL A 706 -0.75 -10.28 28.27
CA VAL A 706 -1.55 -11.37 28.86
C VAL A 706 -1.06 -12.70 28.31
N ASP A 707 -0.83 -13.67 29.21
CA ASP A 707 -0.36 -15.01 28.93
C ASP A 707 -1.47 -16.04 29.11
N PHE A 708 -1.51 -17.03 28.21
CA PHE A 708 -2.50 -18.11 28.22
C PHE A 708 -1.82 -19.48 28.19
N ASP A 709 -2.33 -20.45 28.96
CA ASP A 709 -2.02 -21.88 28.79
C ASP A 709 -3.21 -22.57 28.11
N LEU A 710 -3.01 -23.02 26.89
CA LEU A 710 -4.03 -23.68 26.07
C LEU A 710 -4.36 -25.12 26.53
N GLY A 711 -3.74 -25.57 27.63
CA GLY A 711 -3.94 -26.90 28.20
C GLY A 711 -3.22 -28.05 27.45
N GLY A 712 -2.69 -27.79 26.28
CA GLY A 712 -1.97 -28.72 25.42
C GLY A 712 -1.45 -27.99 24.20
N GLU A 713 -0.66 -28.68 23.35
CA GLU A 713 -0.26 -28.11 22.06
C GLU A 713 -1.48 -27.95 21.15
N ARG A 714 -1.62 -26.75 20.58
CA ARG A 714 -2.68 -26.35 19.67
C ARG A 714 -2.08 -25.77 18.39
N SER A 715 -2.71 -26.03 17.25
CA SER A 715 -2.29 -25.55 15.94
C SER A 715 -2.99 -24.26 15.56
N ILE A 716 -2.39 -23.12 15.91
CA ILE A 716 -3.01 -21.81 15.72
C ILE A 716 -2.87 -21.36 14.26
N ASN A 717 -3.98 -20.98 13.64
CA ASN A 717 -4.01 -20.46 12.26
C ASN A 717 -4.50 -19.02 12.14
N GLY A 718 -5.07 -18.43 13.21
CA GLY A 718 -5.54 -17.05 13.20
C GLY A 718 -5.97 -16.54 14.56
N TRP A 719 -6.22 -15.24 14.65
CA TRP A 719 -6.65 -14.56 15.86
C TRP A 719 -7.39 -13.26 15.55
N LYS A 720 -8.15 -12.77 16.53
CA LYS A 720 -8.95 -11.55 16.43
C LYS A 720 -8.83 -10.74 17.70
N LEU A 721 -8.80 -9.40 17.59
CA LEU A 721 -9.00 -8.48 18.71
C LEU A 721 -10.18 -7.56 18.41
N LEU A 722 -11.03 -7.35 19.41
CA LEU A 722 -12.01 -6.28 19.49
C LEU A 722 -11.48 -5.21 20.43
N ASN A 723 -11.12 -4.05 19.89
CA ASN A 723 -10.59 -2.91 20.64
C ASN A 723 -11.72 -2.01 21.19
N ALA A 724 -11.35 -0.94 21.87
CA ALA A 724 -12.27 -0.03 22.54
C ALA A 724 -12.58 1.25 21.73
N ALA A 725 -12.60 1.20 20.39
CA ALA A 725 -12.95 2.36 19.57
C ALA A 725 -14.36 2.88 19.86
N GLY A 726 -15.24 2.03 20.36
CA GLY A 726 -16.57 2.41 20.80
C GLY A 726 -16.61 3.35 22.00
N GLU A 727 -15.58 3.38 22.84
CA GLU A 727 -15.42 4.35 23.92
C GLU A 727 -14.73 5.62 23.41
N ASN A 728 -13.61 5.44 22.73
CA ASN A 728 -12.86 6.49 22.07
C ASN A 728 -11.96 5.83 21.02
N HIS A 729 -11.91 6.41 19.82
CA HIS A 729 -11.09 5.87 18.72
C HIS A 729 -9.61 5.77 19.09
N SER A 730 -9.12 6.67 19.94
CA SER A 730 -7.73 6.62 20.43
C SER A 730 -7.40 5.36 21.25
N TYR A 731 -8.40 4.64 21.77
CA TYR A 731 -8.23 3.40 22.52
C TYR A 731 -8.08 2.15 21.65
N VAL A 732 -7.86 2.30 20.37
CA VAL A 732 -7.51 1.18 19.50
C VAL A 732 -6.03 0.84 19.69
N THR A 733 -5.74 -0.39 20.08
CA THR A 733 -4.37 -0.92 20.15
C THR A 733 -3.66 -0.76 18.80
N SER A 734 -2.61 0.03 18.77
CA SER A 734 -1.86 0.36 17.57
C SER A 734 -0.83 -0.72 17.22
N SER A 735 -0.07 -1.21 18.21
CA SER A 735 0.96 -2.22 17.96
C SER A 735 0.95 -3.32 19.02
N CYS A 736 0.98 -4.57 18.56
CA CYS A 736 1.02 -5.75 19.43
C CYS A 736 1.62 -6.96 18.72
N PHE A 737 2.08 -7.93 19.52
CA PHE A 737 2.59 -9.22 19.06
C PHE A 737 1.71 -10.34 19.60
N LEU A 738 1.42 -11.32 18.74
CA LEU A 738 1.02 -12.65 19.19
C LEU A 738 2.29 -13.49 19.27
N GLN A 739 2.61 -13.97 20.45
CA GLN A 739 3.78 -14.81 20.71
C GLN A 739 3.34 -16.19 21.19
N GLY A 740 4.15 -17.20 20.93
CA GLY A 740 3.87 -18.56 21.36
C GLY A 740 5.11 -19.33 21.78
N LYS A 741 4.90 -20.37 22.60
CA LYS A 741 5.93 -21.36 22.96
C LYS A 741 5.29 -22.68 23.31
N SER A 742 6.06 -23.78 23.18
CA SER A 742 5.58 -25.13 23.54
C SER A 742 5.97 -25.54 24.95
N ASP A 743 7.11 -25.07 25.46
CA ASP A 743 7.59 -25.34 26.82
C ASP A 743 7.28 -24.15 27.76
N LYS A 744 6.86 -24.46 29.00
CA LYS A 744 6.56 -23.42 29.99
C LYS A 744 7.76 -22.52 30.29
N ASN A 745 8.95 -23.08 30.29
CA ASN A 745 10.21 -22.38 30.55
C ASN A 745 10.95 -21.97 29.26
N GLY A 746 10.36 -22.25 28.09
CA GLY A 746 10.90 -21.90 26.79
C GLY A 746 10.78 -20.39 26.51
N GLU A 747 11.55 -19.94 25.54
CA GLU A 747 11.50 -18.54 25.08
C GLU A 747 10.26 -18.28 24.23
N TRP A 748 9.72 -17.05 24.34
CA TRP A 748 8.64 -16.58 23.50
C TRP A 748 9.11 -16.34 22.08
N ARG A 749 8.45 -16.93 21.09
CA ARG A 749 8.67 -16.64 19.67
C ARG A 749 7.48 -15.89 19.08
N THR A 750 7.73 -14.94 18.24
CA THR A 750 6.67 -14.18 17.56
C THR A 750 5.99 -15.07 16.52
N LEU A 751 4.67 -15.21 16.61
CA LEU A 751 3.82 -15.91 15.64
C LEU A 751 3.27 -14.91 14.61
N ASP A 752 2.85 -13.73 15.09
CA ASP A 752 2.35 -12.63 14.28
C ASP A 752 2.62 -11.32 15.00
N TYR A 753 2.69 -10.23 14.27
CA TYR A 753 2.76 -8.90 14.83
C TYR A 753 1.93 -7.92 14.03
N VAL A 754 1.45 -6.88 14.71
CA VAL A 754 0.62 -5.84 14.15
C VAL A 754 1.21 -4.51 14.57
N SER A 755 1.27 -3.58 13.63
CA SER A 755 1.74 -2.23 13.86
C SER A 755 0.88 -1.25 13.07
N GLY A 756 0.67 -0.05 13.64
CA GLY A 756 -0.16 0.98 13.01
C GLY A 756 -1.61 0.57 12.79
N ASN A 757 -2.15 -0.33 13.62
CA ASN A 757 -3.55 -0.72 13.53
C ASN A 757 -4.45 0.46 13.95
N GLY A 758 -5.31 0.92 13.05
CA GLY A 758 -6.38 1.89 13.34
C GLY A 758 -7.78 1.28 13.35
N LYS A 759 -7.91 -0.07 13.30
CA LYS A 759 -9.21 -0.75 13.20
C LYS A 759 -9.67 -1.23 14.56
N ASN A 760 -10.95 -0.99 14.87
CA ASN A 760 -11.57 -1.51 16.10
C ASN A 760 -11.55 -3.05 16.15
N VAL A 761 -11.84 -3.70 15.04
CA VAL A 761 -11.73 -5.15 14.89
C VAL A 761 -10.49 -5.47 14.07
N LEU A 762 -9.51 -6.09 14.73
CA LEU A 762 -8.32 -6.64 14.11
C LEU A 762 -8.54 -8.13 13.90
N ASN A 763 -8.59 -8.60 12.65
CA ASN A 763 -8.75 -10.00 12.31
C ASN A 763 -7.53 -10.46 11.50
N ARG A 764 -6.85 -11.50 11.97
CA ARG A 764 -5.56 -11.95 11.45
C ARG A 764 -5.60 -13.44 11.12
N THR A 765 -5.01 -13.79 9.99
CA THR A 765 -4.70 -15.17 9.64
C THR A 765 -3.18 -15.32 9.62
N LEU A 766 -2.65 -16.33 10.29
CA LEU A 766 -1.22 -16.58 10.31
C LEU A 766 -0.74 -17.09 8.95
N ASN A 767 0.47 -16.74 8.56
CA ASN A 767 1.07 -17.18 7.29
C ASN A 767 1.21 -18.71 7.20
N LYS A 768 1.30 -19.35 8.35
CA LYS A 768 1.25 -20.82 8.52
C LYS A 768 0.66 -21.12 9.89
N SER A 769 0.06 -22.29 10.04
CA SER A 769 -0.37 -22.77 11.35
C SER A 769 0.84 -23.01 12.26
N GLU A 770 0.77 -22.51 13.47
CA GLU A 770 1.85 -22.56 14.45
C GLU A 770 1.45 -23.42 15.63
N SER A 771 2.18 -24.51 15.91
CA SER A 771 1.93 -25.38 17.05
C SER A 771 2.56 -24.79 18.33
N VAL A 772 1.71 -24.49 19.32
CA VAL A 772 2.11 -23.92 20.61
C VAL A 772 1.18 -24.39 21.72
N ARG A 773 1.68 -24.40 22.94
CA ARG A 773 0.88 -24.60 24.15
C ARG A 773 0.62 -23.30 24.89
N TYR A 774 1.59 -22.41 24.91
CA TYR A 774 1.47 -21.12 25.61
C TYR A 774 1.41 -20.00 24.59
N LEU A 775 0.46 -19.09 24.78
CA LEU A 775 0.30 -17.88 23.97
C LEU A 775 0.52 -16.64 24.83
N ARG A 776 1.03 -15.57 24.24
CA ARG A 776 1.09 -14.23 24.81
C ARG A 776 0.56 -13.21 23.81
N LEU A 777 -0.35 -12.39 24.26
CA LEU A 777 -0.58 -11.08 23.64
C LEU A 777 0.36 -10.08 24.32
N LEU A 778 1.30 -9.51 23.56
CA LEU A 778 2.21 -8.46 24.01
C LEU A 778 1.83 -7.15 23.32
N VAL A 779 1.36 -6.16 24.06
CA VAL A 779 0.96 -4.85 23.53
C VAL A 779 2.08 -3.86 23.77
N THR A 780 2.67 -3.35 22.69
CA THR A 780 3.78 -2.40 22.72
C THR A 780 3.35 -0.96 22.45
N GLN A 781 2.20 -0.75 21.79
CA GLN A 781 1.55 0.56 21.65
C GLN A 781 0.03 0.39 21.84
N PRO A 782 -0.49 0.66 23.05
CA PRO A 782 -1.87 0.33 23.39
C PRO A 782 -2.91 1.28 22.84
N MET A 783 -2.51 2.47 22.40
CA MET A 783 -3.41 3.51 21.90
C MET A 783 -2.92 4.11 20.58
N GLN A 784 -3.81 4.83 19.89
CA GLN A 784 -3.45 5.61 18.70
C GLN A 784 -2.60 6.84 19.06
N SER A 785 -2.78 7.38 20.27
CA SER A 785 -1.96 8.46 20.81
C SER A 785 -0.60 7.94 21.26
N ALA A 786 0.48 8.56 20.81
CA ALA A 786 1.86 8.21 21.18
C ALA A 786 2.15 8.33 22.69
N SER A 787 1.43 9.19 23.41
CA SER A 787 1.56 9.36 24.88
C SER A 787 0.65 8.43 25.70
N GLY A 788 -0.26 7.72 25.03
CA GLY A 788 -1.23 6.86 25.68
C GLY A 788 -0.58 5.57 26.17
N LYS A 789 -0.86 5.21 27.45
CA LYS A 789 -0.33 4.00 28.08
C LYS A 789 -1.42 2.98 28.43
N ASP A 790 -2.68 3.32 28.19
CA ASP A 790 -3.83 2.51 28.58
C ASP A 790 -4.14 1.47 27.51
N VAL A 791 -4.11 0.19 27.88
CA VAL A 791 -4.66 -0.86 27.03
C VAL A 791 -6.14 -1.06 27.35
N ARG A 792 -6.98 -1.21 26.32
CA ARG A 792 -8.41 -1.51 26.42
C ARG A 792 -8.82 -2.47 25.33
N ILE A 793 -9.06 -3.73 25.69
CA ILE A 793 -9.44 -4.79 24.74
C ILE A 793 -10.72 -5.43 25.23
N TYR A 794 -11.76 -5.41 24.40
CA TYR A 794 -13.06 -6.01 24.71
C TYR A 794 -13.05 -7.52 24.51
N GLU A 795 -12.48 -8.00 23.40
CA GLU A 795 -12.45 -9.43 23.13
C GLU A 795 -11.20 -9.84 22.36
N MET A 796 -10.67 -11.00 22.71
CA MET A 796 -9.63 -11.68 21.96
C MET A 796 -10.08 -13.11 21.62
N GLU A 797 -9.97 -13.47 20.37
CA GLU A 797 -10.27 -14.81 19.88
C GLU A 797 -9.03 -15.39 19.21
N VAL A 798 -8.83 -16.69 19.37
CA VAL A 798 -7.75 -17.44 18.70
C VAL A 798 -8.34 -18.70 18.07
N TYR A 799 -7.89 -19.04 16.88
CA TYR A 799 -8.49 -20.09 16.03
C TYR A 799 -7.47 -21.15 15.64
N GLU A 800 -7.98 -22.40 15.56
CA GLU A 800 -7.26 -23.56 15.05
C GLU A 800 -7.53 -23.78 13.55
#